data_7ee985ee404b82ccb38c25cd5a83dcf4
#
_entry.id   7ee985ee404b82ccb38c25cd5a83dcf4
#
_cell.length_a   1.000
_cell.length_b   1.000
_cell.length_c   1.000
_cell.angle_alpha   90.00
_cell.angle_beta   90.00
_cell.angle_gamma   90.00
#
_symmetry.space_group_name_H-M   'P 1'
#
loop_
_entity.id
_entity.type
_entity.pdbx_description
1 polymer ?
#
loop_
_entity_poly.entity_id
_entity_poly.type
_entity_poly.pdbx_seq_one_letter_code
_entity_poly.pdbx_strand_id
1 'polypeptide(L)'
;MADRQQYPSCFGPYLRYAIDSDFENFSTDLENFGRQFRIFDESQLRLFLFVEVKPDQSVQDFEQAMNAHAQFGTQFGPDVGKTQYATLRCLKTAVTDQEYAIPLWRQHVSRVELSLPIKPASKPLKKFDIHDRSDEGKTPPGSLLIGLLDDGCPFAASQFLKTLTSGGVSTRVRAIWDQNRDKQPVTINGSDFGQTLPDDFDYGLEYRRDFAPALAAGKIGLDDWIGLHSTPANGIDEDSCYAEAGFTSLAFQTAHGAHVMDVLAGTIPLSSRLGPFPPGDRRDPPGWKPGTDAASTAEVVFVQFSDDNLRDASGVWLPGYALQAIQYVLSFAKLNVTNNVIINLSYGPTTGPHDGLWQLETALTALVTEYNGTGGKPKLDVVLAAGNSYLTASHVVFRGHQQPDQVEWIWRLPPDNTVLCFAEVWMKAGDAADIVVTLTSPSGTSYSSNVVTPNPSPAGVGSPTPGSSDDTMWRVEVKPTVASAGLVAEHGDWTIKVTGVPEHAAVHAYVARTDPNMNMITGAKRSFFVDPEWEATQSASASCTFVDGEFDNYGSLIHRHGTLNGTATAEDSGVHVAGGYVVLDGRKSPYSSAGPARRGPLPHRRVGPDYVMPCDESYALQGILAGGTRSGSVFRLIGTSAAAPQLARWVVDALLPTPNDVPTSPVEIEKRGGGDLAPP
;
A
#
# COMPACT_ATOMS: atom_id res chain seq x y z
N MET A 1 -17.12 -2.21 -36.34
CA MET A 1 -16.85 -2.54 -34.94
C MET A 1 -15.61 -3.42 -34.99
N ALA A 2 -14.46 -2.92 -34.61
CA ALA A 2 -13.29 -3.77 -34.46
C ALA A 2 -13.64 -4.78 -33.37
N ASP A 3 -13.37 -6.07 -33.62
CA ASP A 3 -13.55 -7.15 -32.65
C ASP A 3 -12.83 -6.75 -31.33
N ARG A 4 -13.62 -6.39 -30.33
CA ARG A 4 -13.03 -6.19 -28.98
C ARG A 4 -12.47 -7.53 -28.56
N GLN A 5 -11.18 -7.58 -28.36
CA GLN A 5 -10.48 -8.76 -27.88
C GLN A 5 -11.17 -9.26 -26.60
N GLN A 6 -11.72 -10.46 -26.64
CA GLN A 6 -12.51 -10.99 -25.53
C GLN A 6 -11.58 -11.54 -24.45
N TYR A 7 -11.13 -10.65 -23.55
CA TYR A 7 -10.29 -11.04 -22.43
C TYR A 7 -10.98 -12.02 -21.47
N PRO A 8 -10.22 -12.89 -20.81
CA PRO A 8 -10.74 -13.66 -19.69
C PRO A 8 -11.35 -12.73 -18.62
N SER A 9 -12.45 -13.16 -18.03
CA SER A 9 -13.08 -12.41 -16.93
C SER A 9 -12.16 -12.22 -15.72
N CYS A 10 -11.17 -13.09 -15.56
CA CYS A 10 -10.18 -13.02 -14.48
C CYS A 10 -9.13 -11.90 -14.64
N PHE A 11 -9.02 -11.29 -15.83
CA PHE A 11 -8.07 -10.19 -16.01
C PHE A 11 -8.61 -8.92 -15.37
N GLY A 12 -7.88 -8.41 -14.39
CA GLY A 12 -8.21 -7.18 -13.71
C GLY A 12 -8.05 -5.93 -14.57
N PRO A 13 -8.59 -4.81 -14.10
CA PRO A 13 -8.71 -3.59 -14.89
C PRO A 13 -7.37 -3.04 -15.38
N TYR A 14 -6.35 -3.07 -14.53
CA TYR A 14 -5.04 -2.54 -14.88
C TYR A 14 -4.28 -3.42 -15.88
N LEU A 15 -4.42 -4.74 -15.78
CA LEU A 15 -3.86 -5.65 -16.78
C LEU A 15 -4.52 -5.46 -18.16
N ARG A 16 -5.85 -5.32 -18.20
CA ARG A 16 -6.56 -5.04 -19.45
C ARG A 16 -6.17 -3.71 -20.06
N TYR A 17 -6.08 -2.67 -19.23
CA TYR A 17 -5.60 -1.34 -19.66
C TYR A 17 -4.22 -1.42 -20.32
N ALA A 18 -3.30 -2.15 -19.73
CA ALA A 18 -1.97 -2.34 -20.31
C ALA A 18 -2.02 -3.11 -21.64
N ILE A 19 -2.82 -4.17 -21.74
CA ILE A 19 -2.98 -4.97 -22.97
C ILE A 19 -3.65 -4.15 -24.09
N ASP A 20 -4.69 -3.37 -23.78
CA ASP A 20 -5.43 -2.57 -24.78
C ASP A 20 -4.55 -1.51 -25.46
N SER A 21 -3.52 -1.02 -24.79
CA SER A 21 -2.52 -0.10 -25.32
C SER A 21 -1.26 -0.77 -25.85
N ASP A 22 -1.26 -2.08 -25.98
CA ASP A 22 -0.07 -2.87 -26.28
C ASP A 22 1.10 -2.58 -25.30
N PHE A 23 0.76 -2.28 -24.05
CA PHE A 23 1.65 -1.86 -22.96
C PHE A 23 2.33 -0.49 -23.16
N GLU A 24 1.99 0.26 -24.23
CA GLU A 24 2.52 1.61 -24.45
C GLU A 24 2.08 2.60 -23.37
N ASN A 25 0.79 2.63 -23.04
CA ASN A 25 0.29 3.50 -21.96
C ASN A 25 0.90 3.14 -20.62
N PHE A 26 1.09 1.87 -20.33
CA PHE A 26 1.74 1.41 -19.11
C PHE A 26 3.21 1.87 -19.07
N SER A 27 3.96 1.77 -20.16
CA SER A 27 5.33 2.28 -20.26
C SER A 27 5.37 3.81 -20.08
N THR A 28 4.43 4.53 -20.69
CA THR A 28 4.33 5.99 -20.58
C THR A 28 3.97 6.43 -19.15
N ASP A 29 3.09 5.70 -18.48
CA ASP A 29 2.76 5.97 -17.07
C ASP A 29 4.00 5.82 -16.19
N LEU A 30 4.81 4.80 -16.41
CA LEU A 30 6.06 4.60 -15.69
C LEU A 30 7.09 5.71 -15.97
N GLU A 31 7.16 6.23 -17.19
CA GLU A 31 8.03 7.37 -17.55
C GLU A 31 7.55 8.67 -16.87
N ASN A 32 6.25 8.89 -16.79
CA ASN A 32 5.64 10.07 -16.17
C ASN A 32 5.85 10.12 -14.65
N PHE A 33 6.17 9.02 -13.98
CA PHE A 33 6.60 9.01 -12.58
C PHE A 33 8.02 9.57 -12.37
N GLY A 34 8.61 10.22 -13.41
CA GLY A 34 9.83 11.02 -13.29
C GLY A 34 11.12 10.22 -13.36
N ARG A 35 11.06 8.97 -13.76
CA ARG A 35 12.22 8.23 -14.24
C ARG A 35 12.11 8.01 -15.74
N GLN A 36 13.19 8.29 -16.44
CA GLN A 36 13.52 7.59 -17.65
C GLN A 36 13.64 6.11 -17.29
N PHE A 37 12.52 5.38 -17.33
CA PHE A 37 12.62 3.97 -17.60
C PHE A 37 13.31 3.91 -18.95
N ARG A 38 14.63 3.81 -18.95
CA ARG A 38 15.32 3.31 -20.12
C ARG A 38 14.61 2.01 -20.40
N ILE A 39 13.83 2.01 -21.47
CA ILE A 39 13.17 0.82 -21.98
C ILE A 39 14.29 -0.20 -22.03
N PHE A 40 14.30 -1.08 -21.03
CA PHE A 40 15.14 -2.25 -21.12
C PHE A 40 14.67 -2.93 -22.39
N ASP A 41 15.61 -3.40 -23.18
CA ASP A 41 15.33 -4.30 -24.29
C ASP A 41 14.10 -5.14 -23.90
N GLU A 42 13.03 -5.14 -24.71
CA GLU A 42 11.77 -5.84 -24.40
C GLU A 42 12.00 -7.29 -23.95
N SER A 43 13.11 -7.90 -24.43
CA SER A 43 13.58 -9.21 -23.98
C SER A 43 13.94 -9.29 -22.50
N GLN A 44 14.24 -8.16 -21.84
CA GLN A 44 14.69 -8.09 -20.45
C GLN A 44 13.57 -7.66 -19.48
N LEU A 45 12.39 -7.28 -19.97
CA LEU A 45 11.27 -6.90 -19.13
C LEU A 45 10.33 -8.10 -18.94
N ARG A 46 9.86 -8.29 -17.71
CA ARG A 46 8.79 -9.24 -17.38
C ARG A 46 7.62 -8.49 -16.79
N LEU A 47 6.44 -8.81 -17.26
CA LEU A 47 5.22 -8.47 -16.53
C LEU A 47 5.31 -9.13 -15.15
N PHE A 48 4.91 -8.41 -14.13
CA PHE A 48 4.82 -8.94 -12.78
C PHE A 48 3.35 -8.97 -12.38
N LEU A 49 2.84 -10.17 -12.21
CA LEU A 49 1.42 -10.43 -12.02
C LEU A 49 1.17 -10.97 -10.62
N PHE A 50 0.12 -10.50 -10.00
CA PHE A 50 -0.47 -11.06 -8.80
C PHE A 50 -1.67 -11.92 -9.19
N VAL A 51 -1.60 -13.21 -8.89
CA VAL A 51 -2.54 -14.24 -9.38
C VAL A 51 -3.29 -14.87 -8.21
N GLU A 52 -4.60 -15.05 -8.40
CA GLU A 52 -5.44 -15.88 -7.54
C GLU A 52 -6.01 -17.03 -8.36
N VAL A 53 -5.65 -18.26 -8.03
CA VAL A 53 -6.20 -19.45 -8.68
C VAL A 53 -7.60 -19.78 -8.15
N LYS A 54 -8.38 -20.49 -8.93
CA LYS A 54 -9.74 -20.91 -8.55
C LYS A 54 -9.74 -21.86 -7.35
N PRO A 55 -10.80 -21.89 -6.55
CA PRO A 55 -10.88 -22.73 -5.35
C PRO A 55 -10.72 -24.24 -5.61
N ASP A 56 -11.03 -24.71 -6.80
CA ASP A 56 -10.91 -26.09 -7.26
C ASP A 56 -9.57 -26.39 -7.96
N GLN A 57 -8.67 -25.42 -8.03
CA GLN A 57 -7.37 -25.50 -8.69
C GLN A 57 -6.25 -25.27 -7.67
N SER A 58 -5.05 -25.78 -7.98
CA SER A 58 -3.85 -25.47 -7.21
C SER A 58 -2.90 -24.53 -7.97
N VAL A 59 -2.10 -23.76 -7.23
CA VAL A 59 -1.03 -22.94 -7.83
C VAL A 59 -0.05 -23.83 -8.60
N GLN A 60 0.25 -25.03 -8.10
CA GLN A 60 1.15 -25.99 -8.75
C GLN A 60 0.60 -26.47 -10.09
N ASP A 61 -0.70 -26.78 -10.19
CA ASP A 61 -1.31 -27.20 -11.46
C ASP A 61 -1.25 -26.08 -12.49
N PHE A 62 -1.55 -24.85 -12.09
CA PHE A 62 -1.44 -23.68 -12.95
C PHE A 62 0.02 -23.43 -13.38
N GLU A 63 0.97 -23.51 -12.48
CA GLU A 63 2.40 -23.37 -12.77
C GLU A 63 2.85 -24.43 -13.78
N GLN A 64 2.49 -25.70 -13.57
CA GLN A 64 2.82 -26.78 -14.49
C GLN A 64 2.24 -26.53 -15.88
N ALA A 65 0.98 -26.09 -15.94
CA ALA A 65 0.31 -25.79 -17.21
C ALA A 65 1.00 -24.65 -17.97
N MET A 66 1.33 -23.55 -17.27
CA MET A 66 2.00 -22.39 -17.89
C MET A 66 3.43 -22.72 -18.30
N ASN A 67 4.19 -23.48 -17.50
CA ASN A 67 5.58 -23.85 -17.78
C ASN A 67 5.72 -24.87 -18.92
N ALA A 68 4.63 -25.54 -19.33
CA ALA A 68 4.62 -26.40 -20.52
C ALA A 68 4.84 -25.56 -21.82
N HIS A 69 4.69 -24.24 -21.77
CA HIS A 69 4.81 -23.33 -22.89
C HIS A 69 6.00 -22.38 -22.71
N ALA A 70 7.16 -22.77 -23.19
CA ALA A 70 8.41 -22.01 -23.02
C ALA A 70 8.33 -20.56 -23.57
N GLN A 71 7.47 -20.31 -24.57
CA GLN A 71 7.26 -18.97 -25.16
C GLN A 71 6.64 -17.95 -24.18
N PHE A 72 6.10 -18.39 -23.04
CA PHE A 72 5.53 -17.50 -22.03
C PHE A 72 6.61 -16.95 -21.08
N GLY A 73 7.78 -17.59 -21.01
CA GLY A 73 8.89 -17.16 -20.15
C GLY A 73 8.50 -17.01 -18.67
N THR A 74 7.65 -17.91 -18.20
CA THR A 74 7.05 -17.89 -16.86
C THR A 74 8.04 -18.21 -15.76
N GLN A 75 7.97 -17.45 -14.67
CA GLN A 75 8.75 -17.67 -13.45
C GLN A 75 7.84 -17.36 -12.25
N PHE A 76 7.40 -18.40 -11.58
CA PHE A 76 6.55 -18.27 -10.40
C PHE A 76 7.39 -17.88 -9.18
N GLY A 77 6.88 -16.96 -8.38
CA GLY A 77 7.45 -16.60 -7.08
C GLY A 77 7.29 -17.71 -6.05
N PRO A 78 7.78 -17.49 -4.83
CA PRO A 78 7.60 -18.45 -3.73
C PRO A 78 6.14 -18.77 -3.47
N ASP A 79 5.87 -19.98 -3.01
CA ASP A 79 4.52 -20.38 -2.62
C ASP A 79 4.05 -19.54 -1.41
N VAL A 80 2.81 -19.07 -1.43
CA VAL A 80 2.18 -18.36 -0.32
C VAL A 80 1.50 -19.39 0.60
N GLY A 81 2.30 -20.23 1.23
CA GLY A 81 1.75 -21.31 2.02
C GLY A 81 0.84 -22.24 1.17
N LYS A 82 -0.23 -22.73 1.75
CA LYS A 82 -1.26 -23.50 1.03
C LYS A 82 -2.42 -22.60 0.55
N THR A 83 -2.13 -21.35 0.22
CA THR A 83 -3.13 -20.41 -0.26
C THR A 83 -3.32 -20.52 -1.78
N GLN A 84 -4.33 -19.84 -2.30
CA GLN A 84 -4.63 -19.76 -3.73
C GLN A 84 -3.89 -18.64 -4.45
N TYR A 85 -2.95 -17.98 -3.79
CA TYR A 85 -2.28 -16.78 -4.30
C TYR A 85 -0.85 -17.09 -4.73
N ALA A 86 -0.45 -16.47 -5.85
CA ALA A 86 0.91 -16.55 -6.38
C ALA A 86 1.34 -15.23 -7.01
N THR A 87 2.65 -15.04 -7.14
CA THR A 87 3.21 -14.01 -8.00
C THR A 87 3.86 -14.67 -9.20
N LEU A 88 3.75 -14.03 -10.36
CA LEU A 88 4.22 -14.58 -11.64
C LEU A 88 4.94 -13.51 -12.44
N ARG A 89 6.17 -13.81 -12.86
CA ARG A 89 6.87 -13.06 -13.91
C ARG A 89 6.65 -13.77 -15.24
N CYS A 90 6.30 -13.03 -16.29
CA CYS A 90 6.08 -13.63 -17.60
C CYS A 90 6.34 -12.64 -18.74
N LEU A 91 6.46 -13.17 -19.94
CA LEU A 91 6.46 -12.37 -21.15
C LEU A 91 5.02 -11.93 -21.49
N LYS A 92 4.90 -10.87 -22.29
CA LYS A 92 3.65 -10.36 -22.83
C LYS A 92 2.80 -11.47 -23.49
N THR A 93 3.43 -12.41 -24.19
CA THR A 93 2.78 -13.56 -24.81
C THR A 93 1.95 -14.40 -23.84
N ALA A 94 2.35 -14.47 -22.57
CA ALA A 94 1.62 -15.20 -21.54
C ALA A 94 0.21 -14.64 -21.25
N VAL A 95 -0.07 -13.39 -21.62
CA VAL A 95 -1.36 -12.74 -21.41
C VAL A 95 -2.06 -12.34 -22.72
N THR A 96 -1.39 -12.49 -23.87
CA THR A 96 -1.95 -12.09 -25.18
C THR A 96 -2.19 -13.25 -26.13
N ASP A 97 -1.51 -14.40 -25.94
CA ASP A 97 -1.67 -15.58 -26.80
C ASP A 97 -3.06 -16.20 -26.64
N GLN A 98 -3.87 -16.10 -27.72
CA GLN A 98 -5.26 -16.55 -27.74
C GLN A 98 -5.39 -18.09 -27.84
N GLU A 99 -4.37 -18.76 -28.37
CA GLU A 99 -4.43 -20.19 -28.63
C GLU A 99 -4.09 -21.02 -27.39
N TYR A 100 -3.07 -20.65 -26.65
CA TYR A 100 -2.56 -21.44 -25.53
C TYR A 100 -2.70 -20.72 -24.18
N ALA A 101 -2.36 -19.43 -24.06
CA ALA A 101 -2.37 -18.74 -22.77
C ALA A 101 -3.79 -18.44 -22.27
N ILE A 102 -4.63 -17.84 -23.09
CA ILE A 102 -5.98 -17.42 -22.71
C ILE A 102 -6.85 -18.58 -22.18
N PRO A 103 -6.84 -19.79 -22.80
CA PRO A 103 -7.53 -20.95 -22.23
C PRO A 103 -7.04 -21.33 -20.82
N LEU A 104 -5.72 -21.26 -20.55
CA LEU A 104 -5.16 -21.58 -19.24
C LEU A 104 -5.61 -20.59 -18.16
N TRP A 105 -5.62 -19.28 -18.48
CA TRP A 105 -6.17 -18.27 -17.59
C TRP A 105 -7.63 -18.53 -17.25
N ARG A 106 -8.44 -18.84 -18.26
CA ARG A 106 -9.86 -19.17 -18.05
C ARG A 106 -10.10 -20.42 -17.23
N GLN A 107 -9.22 -21.40 -17.37
CA GLN A 107 -9.33 -22.68 -16.66
C GLN A 107 -8.94 -22.55 -15.19
N HIS A 108 -7.78 -21.94 -14.90
CA HIS A 108 -7.13 -22.03 -13.60
C HIS A 108 -7.32 -20.81 -12.71
N VAL A 109 -7.55 -19.63 -13.26
CA VAL A 109 -7.44 -18.36 -12.53
C VAL A 109 -8.78 -17.71 -12.29
N SER A 110 -8.99 -17.26 -11.05
CA SER A 110 -10.16 -16.43 -10.66
C SER A 110 -9.89 -14.94 -10.86
N ARG A 111 -8.67 -14.48 -10.51
CA ARG A 111 -8.25 -13.08 -10.68
C ARG A 111 -6.77 -12.96 -10.95
N VAL A 112 -6.40 -11.95 -11.74
CA VAL A 112 -5.00 -11.54 -11.94
C VAL A 112 -4.90 -10.03 -12.12
N GLU A 113 -3.98 -9.43 -11.38
CA GLU A 113 -3.66 -8.01 -11.45
C GLU A 113 -2.21 -7.77 -11.84
N LEU A 114 -1.98 -6.62 -12.46
CA LEU A 114 -0.66 -6.17 -12.87
C LEU A 114 0.00 -5.39 -11.72
N SER A 115 1.27 -5.65 -11.48
CA SER A 115 2.16 -4.85 -10.65
C SER A 115 3.25 -4.22 -11.51
N LEU A 116 4.07 -3.32 -10.94
CA LEU A 116 5.20 -2.74 -11.67
C LEU A 116 6.11 -3.85 -12.23
N PRO A 117 6.62 -3.70 -13.46
CA PRO A 117 7.40 -4.73 -14.11
C PRO A 117 8.72 -5.00 -13.39
N ILE A 118 9.23 -6.19 -13.54
CA ILE A 118 10.44 -6.67 -12.87
C ILE A 118 11.37 -7.33 -13.89
N LYS A 119 12.68 -7.40 -13.59
CA LYS A 119 13.63 -8.16 -14.41
C LYS A 119 13.33 -9.66 -14.35
N PRO A 120 13.66 -10.42 -15.42
CA PRO A 120 13.63 -11.87 -15.36
C PRO A 120 14.58 -12.35 -14.26
N ALA A 121 14.22 -13.44 -13.59
CA ALA A 121 15.13 -14.05 -12.64
C ALA A 121 16.35 -14.63 -13.39
N SER A 122 17.53 -14.42 -12.83
CA SER A 122 18.80 -14.89 -13.38
C SER A 122 18.98 -16.41 -13.25
N LYS A 123 18.23 -17.02 -12.36
CA LYS A 123 18.19 -18.45 -12.06
C LYS A 123 16.76 -18.89 -11.75
N PRO A 124 16.43 -20.19 -11.81
CA PRO A 124 15.14 -20.66 -11.33
C PRO A 124 14.91 -20.19 -9.89
N LEU A 125 13.73 -19.60 -9.64
CA LEU A 125 13.37 -19.14 -8.30
C LEU A 125 13.29 -20.37 -7.39
N LYS A 126 13.91 -20.27 -6.23
CA LYS A 126 13.87 -21.32 -5.23
C LYS A 126 12.48 -21.31 -4.60
N LYS A 127 11.75 -22.39 -4.77
CA LYS A 127 10.56 -22.62 -3.96
C LYS A 127 11.01 -22.84 -2.53
N PHE A 128 10.51 -22.03 -1.60
CA PHE A 128 10.92 -22.11 -0.22
C PHE A 128 9.74 -22.47 0.69
N ASP A 129 10.06 -23.21 1.75
CA ASP A 129 9.19 -23.25 2.90
C ASP A 129 9.31 -21.88 3.62
N ILE A 130 8.18 -21.29 3.96
CA ILE A 130 8.03 -19.98 4.58
C ILE A 130 9.00 -19.72 5.76
N HIS A 131 9.57 -20.75 6.35
CA HIS A 131 10.42 -20.66 7.54
C HIS A 131 11.91 -20.96 7.28
N ASP A 132 12.32 -21.09 6.05
CA ASP A 132 13.67 -21.54 5.66
C ASP A 132 14.81 -20.62 6.17
N ARG A 133 14.55 -19.30 6.34
CA ARG A 133 15.57 -18.35 6.80
C ARG A 133 15.73 -18.28 8.31
N SER A 134 14.88 -18.95 9.05
CA SER A 134 14.88 -18.88 10.51
C SER A 134 16.17 -19.40 11.16
N ASP A 135 16.82 -20.35 10.54
CA ASP A 135 18.02 -21.04 11.06
C ASP A 135 19.34 -20.56 10.44
N GLU A 136 19.30 -19.62 9.50
CA GLU A 136 20.49 -19.16 8.77
C GLU A 136 21.35 -18.13 9.55
N GLY A 137 20.87 -17.60 10.67
CA GLY A 137 21.60 -16.64 11.51
C GLY A 137 22.32 -17.29 12.68
N LYS A 138 23.35 -16.61 13.20
CA LYS A 138 24.04 -17.04 14.45
C LYS A 138 23.14 -16.91 15.67
N THR A 139 22.17 -16.00 15.61
CA THR A 139 21.22 -15.74 16.70
C THR A 139 19.90 -16.43 16.40
N PRO A 140 19.40 -17.29 17.30
CA PRO A 140 18.08 -17.89 17.13
C PRO A 140 16.98 -16.82 17.01
N PRO A 141 15.92 -17.05 16.24
CA PRO A 141 14.78 -16.15 16.18
C PRO A 141 14.12 -16.05 17.57
N GLY A 142 13.64 -14.84 17.90
CA GLY A 142 12.89 -14.60 19.12
C GLY A 142 11.46 -15.15 19.06
N SER A 143 10.77 -15.07 20.18
CA SER A 143 9.34 -15.43 20.26
C SER A 143 8.42 -14.45 19.55
N LEU A 144 8.91 -13.24 19.28
CA LEU A 144 8.22 -12.17 18.57
C LEU A 144 9.07 -11.67 17.40
N LEU A 145 8.45 -11.54 16.24
CA LEU A 145 9.03 -10.95 15.05
C LEU A 145 8.16 -9.78 14.58
N ILE A 146 8.78 -8.64 14.35
CA ILE A 146 8.13 -7.46 13.77
C ILE A 146 8.52 -7.35 12.31
N GLY A 147 7.54 -7.33 11.40
CA GLY A 147 7.69 -6.99 10.00
C GLY A 147 7.27 -5.55 9.75
N LEU A 148 8.08 -4.80 9.03
CA LEU A 148 7.77 -3.44 8.65
C LEU A 148 7.98 -3.25 7.16
N LEU A 149 6.92 -2.84 6.46
CA LEU A 149 6.90 -2.63 5.02
C LEU A 149 6.75 -1.12 4.76
N ASP A 150 7.86 -0.46 4.42
CA ASP A 150 7.88 1.00 4.32
C ASP A 150 9.13 1.51 3.54
N ASP A 151 9.53 2.76 3.75
CA ASP A 151 10.77 3.35 3.26
C ASP A 151 11.73 3.72 4.42
N GLY A 152 13.03 3.66 4.18
CA GLY A 152 14.03 4.25 5.08
C GLY A 152 14.20 3.57 6.44
N CYS A 153 14.79 2.39 6.46
CA CYS A 153 15.16 1.66 7.67
C CYS A 153 16.41 2.24 8.36
N PRO A 154 16.29 2.94 9.51
CA PRO A 154 17.44 3.52 10.21
C PRO A 154 18.15 2.49 11.11
N PHE A 155 18.68 1.43 10.52
CA PHE A 155 19.21 0.25 11.21
C PHE A 155 20.38 0.56 12.15
N ALA A 156 21.12 1.66 11.95
CA ALA A 156 22.26 2.07 12.76
C ALA A 156 21.90 3.08 13.85
N ALA A 157 20.67 3.62 13.86
CA ALA A 157 20.26 4.62 14.84
C ALA A 157 20.07 3.99 16.24
N SER A 158 20.46 4.74 17.29
CA SER A 158 20.58 4.27 18.67
C SER A 158 19.30 3.65 19.23
N GLN A 159 18.10 4.14 18.81
CA GLN A 159 16.81 3.61 19.25
C GLN A 159 16.53 2.17 18.76
N PHE A 160 17.35 1.65 17.84
CA PHE A 160 17.24 0.29 17.30
C PHE A 160 18.44 -0.59 17.63
N LEU A 161 19.37 -0.10 18.43
CA LEU A 161 20.51 -0.87 18.87
C LEU A 161 20.23 -1.56 20.21
N LYS A 162 20.90 -2.69 20.42
CA LYS A 162 20.96 -3.41 21.69
C LYS A 162 22.40 -3.58 22.14
N THR A 163 22.64 -3.46 23.44
CA THR A 163 23.95 -3.75 24.03
C THR A 163 24.12 -5.25 24.18
N LEU A 164 25.22 -5.78 23.69
CA LEU A 164 25.59 -7.18 23.85
C LEU A 164 26.22 -7.42 25.23
N THR A 165 26.10 -8.62 25.74
CA THR A 165 26.77 -9.04 26.99
C THR A 165 28.29 -8.97 26.89
N SER A 166 28.86 -9.00 25.68
CA SER A 166 30.26 -8.80 25.37
C SER A 166 30.74 -7.34 25.45
N GLY A 167 29.82 -6.40 25.66
CA GLY A 167 30.11 -4.95 25.71
C GLY A 167 30.05 -4.23 24.36
N GLY A 168 29.73 -4.93 23.27
CA GLY A 168 29.48 -4.34 21.93
C GLY A 168 28.02 -3.96 21.73
N VAL A 169 27.73 -3.35 20.59
CA VAL A 169 26.38 -3.03 20.15
C VAL A 169 26.00 -3.90 18.94
N SER A 170 24.72 -4.21 18.80
CA SER A 170 24.14 -4.92 17.67
C SER A 170 22.82 -4.29 17.29
N THR A 171 22.51 -4.23 16.01
CA THR A 171 21.17 -3.77 15.59
C THR A 171 20.10 -4.81 15.90
N ARG A 172 18.89 -4.34 16.23
CA ARG A 172 17.71 -5.21 16.33
C ARG A 172 17.12 -5.56 14.95
N VAL A 173 17.57 -4.85 13.91
CA VAL A 173 17.19 -5.17 12.54
C VAL A 173 17.88 -6.46 12.13
N ARG A 174 17.09 -7.53 11.96
CA ARG A 174 17.59 -8.85 11.58
C ARG A 174 17.95 -8.92 10.12
N ALA A 175 17.12 -8.29 9.30
CA ALA A 175 17.33 -8.21 7.87
C ALA A 175 16.60 -6.99 7.28
N ILE A 176 17.12 -6.52 6.14
CA ILE A 176 16.49 -5.53 5.27
C ILE A 176 16.45 -6.15 3.88
N TRP A 177 15.28 -6.17 3.25
CA TRP A 177 15.17 -6.39 1.82
C TRP A 177 14.83 -5.08 1.13
N ASP A 178 15.79 -4.54 0.39
CA ASP A 178 15.59 -3.37 -0.46
C ASP A 178 15.10 -3.84 -1.83
N GLN A 179 13.85 -3.58 -2.14
CA GLN A 179 13.19 -4.00 -3.38
C GLN A 179 13.59 -3.18 -4.62
N ASN A 180 14.56 -2.26 -4.51
CA ASN A 180 15.10 -1.54 -5.66
C ASN A 180 15.85 -2.51 -6.58
N ARG A 181 15.29 -2.77 -7.75
CA ARG A 181 15.72 -3.83 -8.70
C ARG A 181 17.09 -3.66 -9.29
N ASP A 182 17.61 -2.44 -9.40
CA ASP A 182 18.87 -2.13 -10.08
C ASP A 182 20.03 -1.84 -9.13
N LYS A 183 19.81 -2.00 -7.83
CA LYS A 183 20.84 -1.74 -6.85
C LYS A 183 21.95 -2.77 -6.91
N GLN A 184 23.19 -2.32 -6.78
CA GLN A 184 24.37 -3.18 -6.72
C GLN A 184 24.92 -3.23 -5.30
N PRO A 185 25.51 -4.34 -4.87
CA PRO A 185 26.21 -4.42 -3.61
C PRO A 185 27.32 -3.36 -3.51
N VAL A 186 27.51 -2.83 -2.30
CA VAL A 186 28.68 -1.98 -2.00
C VAL A 186 29.85 -2.89 -1.61
N THR A 187 31.00 -2.70 -2.23
CA THR A 187 32.21 -3.47 -1.91
C THR A 187 33.22 -2.57 -1.23
N ILE A 188 33.62 -2.93 0.00
CA ILE A 188 34.65 -2.24 0.77
C ILE A 188 35.71 -3.24 1.20
N ASN A 189 36.98 -2.92 0.94
CA ASN A 189 38.13 -3.77 1.28
C ASN A 189 38.00 -5.23 0.78
N GLY A 190 37.37 -5.42 -0.37
CA GLY A 190 37.14 -6.75 -0.95
C GLY A 190 35.98 -7.53 -0.34
N SER A 191 35.22 -6.94 0.57
CA SER A 191 34.02 -7.53 1.16
C SER A 191 32.78 -6.79 0.67
N ASP A 192 31.75 -7.53 0.31
CA ASP A 192 30.51 -6.96 -0.17
C ASP A 192 29.51 -6.76 0.97
N PHE A 193 28.82 -5.67 0.96
CA PHE A 193 27.67 -5.36 1.82
C PHE A 193 26.38 -5.27 0.97
N GLY A 194 25.30 -5.85 1.44
CA GLY A 194 24.05 -5.91 0.68
C GLY A 194 24.15 -6.85 -0.54
N GLN A 195 24.40 -8.10 -0.31
CA GLN A 195 25.05 -8.94 -1.30
C GLN A 195 24.22 -10.01 -1.88
N THR A 196 23.21 -10.39 -1.23
CA THR A 196 22.41 -11.49 -1.68
C THR A 196 21.14 -10.95 -2.27
N LEU A 197 20.92 -11.21 -3.54
CA LEU A 197 19.58 -11.26 -4.05
C LEU A 197 18.86 -12.33 -3.23
N PRO A 198 17.72 -12.05 -2.60
CA PRO A 198 16.96 -13.11 -1.95
C PRO A 198 16.66 -14.18 -2.99
N ASP A 199 17.19 -15.39 -2.80
CA ASP A 199 17.16 -16.46 -3.81
C ASP A 199 15.75 -16.81 -4.31
N ASP A 200 14.75 -16.57 -3.47
CA ASP A 200 13.35 -16.88 -3.76
C ASP A 200 12.70 -15.80 -4.63
N PHE A 201 13.24 -14.58 -4.59
CA PHE A 201 12.68 -13.44 -5.32
C PHE A 201 13.57 -12.97 -6.46
N ASP A 202 14.89 -13.10 -6.35
CA ASP A 202 15.93 -12.75 -7.33
C ASP A 202 15.81 -11.32 -7.87
N TYR A 203 15.57 -10.36 -6.98
CA TYR A 203 15.65 -8.92 -7.25
C TYR A 203 15.88 -8.13 -5.97
N GLY A 204 16.31 -6.87 -6.11
CA GLY A 204 16.68 -6.04 -4.98
C GLY A 204 17.96 -6.49 -4.30
N LEU A 205 18.20 -6.02 -3.09
CA LEU A 205 19.33 -6.44 -2.26
C LEU A 205 18.86 -6.83 -0.87
N GLU A 206 19.46 -7.89 -0.33
CA GLU A 206 19.24 -8.32 1.04
C GLU A 206 20.44 -7.92 1.90
N TYR A 207 20.19 -7.31 3.04
CA TYR A 207 21.16 -6.98 4.07
C TYR A 207 20.79 -7.74 5.33
N ARG A 208 21.67 -8.58 5.85
CA ARG A 208 21.41 -9.42 7.02
C ARG A 208 22.35 -9.08 8.16
N ARG A 209 21.85 -9.14 9.39
CA ARG A 209 22.66 -8.83 10.58
C ARG A 209 23.81 -9.78 10.75
N ASP A 210 23.57 -11.09 10.71
CA ASP A 210 24.49 -12.12 11.14
C ASP A 210 24.44 -13.41 10.28
N PHE A 211 24.38 -13.24 8.96
CA PHE A 211 24.24 -14.37 8.03
C PHE A 211 25.54 -15.18 7.92
N ALA A 212 25.61 -16.32 8.61
CA ALA A 212 26.81 -17.16 8.70
C ALA A 212 27.41 -17.61 7.34
N PRO A 213 26.64 -18.07 6.33
CA PRO A 213 27.20 -18.38 5.01
C PRO A 213 27.84 -17.18 4.30
N ALA A 214 27.27 -15.99 4.47
CA ALA A 214 27.82 -14.76 3.88
C ALA A 214 29.17 -14.38 4.54
N LEU A 215 29.25 -14.47 5.85
CA LEU A 215 30.49 -14.22 6.60
C LEU A 215 31.62 -15.21 6.20
N ALA A 216 31.27 -16.47 5.98
CA ALA A 216 32.22 -17.48 5.49
C ALA A 216 32.73 -17.18 4.07
N ALA A 217 31.94 -16.43 3.26
CA ALA A 217 32.33 -16.00 1.90
C ALA A 217 33.00 -14.61 1.87
N GLY A 218 33.43 -14.07 3.02
CA GLY A 218 34.04 -12.74 3.12
C GLY A 218 33.07 -11.59 2.99
N LYS A 219 31.78 -11.84 3.18
CA LYS A 219 30.71 -10.85 3.13
C LYS A 219 30.46 -10.29 4.54
N ILE A 220 29.96 -9.07 4.63
CA ILE A 220 29.71 -8.38 5.92
C ILE A 220 28.22 -8.20 6.18
N GLY A 221 27.82 -8.42 7.42
CA GLY A 221 26.47 -8.17 7.92
C GLY A 221 26.24 -6.75 8.38
N LEU A 222 25.01 -6.42 8.81
CA LEU A 222 24.66 -5.09 9.34
C LEU A 222 25.51 -4.71 10.55
N ASP A 223 25.79 -5.63 11.48
CA ASP A 223 26.62 -5.36 12.66
C ASP A 223 28.07 -5.09 12.28
N ASP A 224 28.62 -5.83 11.32
CA ASP A 224 29.98 -5.61 10.83
C ASP A 224 30.07 -4.26 10.10
N TRP A 225 29.05 -3.90 9.32
CA TRP A 225 28.97 -2.62 8.63
C TRP A 225 28.90 -1.44 9.58
N ILE A 226 28.08 -1.52 10.63
CA ILE A 226 28.05 -0.52 11.72
C ILE A 226 29.41 -0.42 12.39
N GLY A 227 30.08 -1.58 12.60
CA GLY A 227 31.41 -1.64 13.18
C GLY A 227 32.49 -0.92 12.34
N LEU A 228 32.42 -1.04 11.00
CA LEU A 228 33.34 -0.33 10.10
C LEU A 228 33.18 1.19 10.17
N HIS A 229 31.97 1.68 10.44
CA HIS A 229 31.64 3.10 10.55
C HIS A 229 31.56 3.58 11.99
N SER A 230 32.17 2.90 12.94
CA SER A 230 32.17 3.29 14.34
C SER A 230 33.60 3.41 14.90
N THR A 231 33.78 4.38 15.78
CA THR A 231 35.02 4.51 16.55
C THR A 231 34.70 4.65 18.04
N PRO A 232 35.59 4.18 18.95
CA PRO A 232 35.40 4.36 20.40
C PRO A 232 35.24 5.81 20.82
N ALA A 233 35.84 6.75 20.08
CA ALA A 233 35.82 8.17 20.40
C ALA A 233 34.58 8.90 19.87
N ASN A 234 34.09 8.52 18.68
CA ASN A 234 33.07 9.29 17.97
C ASN A 234 31.71 8.56 17.86
N GLY A 235 31.62 7.31 18.35
CA GLY A 235 30.42 6.50 18.18
C GLY A 235 30.24 6.01 16.74
N ILE A 236 29.00 5.85 16.32
CA ILE A 236 28.64 5.37 14.96
C ILE A 236 28.47 6.56 14.03
N ASP A 237 29.10 6.51 12.88
CA ASP A 237 28.88 7.44 11.77
C ASP A 237 27.69 6.93 10.93
N GLU A 238 26.50 7.32 11.32
CA GLU A 238 25.25 6.91 10.66
C GLU A 238 25.14 7.49 9.25
N ASP A 239 25.68 8.68 9.00
CA ASP A 239 25.66 9.32 7.68
C ASP A 239 26.44 8.47 6.67
N SER A 240 27.66 8.05 7.02
CA SER A 240 28.46 7.16 6.17
C SER A 240 27.78 5.79 6.01
N CYS A 241 27.25 5.21 7.09
CA CYS A 241 26.51 3.95 7.02
C CYS A 241 25.42 3.96 5.94
N TYR A 242 24.61 5.02 5.91
CA TYR A 242 23.46 5.08 5.00
C TYR A 242 23.83 5.56 3.59
N ALA A 243 24.74 6.52 3.47
CA ALA A 243 25.16 7.06 2.18
C ALA A 243 25.89 6.02 1.35
N GLU A 244 26.83 5.31 1.94
CA GLU A 244 27.59 4.26 1.23
C GLU A 244 26.73 3.05 0.89
N ALA A 245 25.77 2.68 1.75
CA ALA A 245 24.77 1.66 1.43
C ALA A 245 23.80 2.11 0.33
N GLY A 246 23.79 3.41 -0.01
CA GLY A 246 22.94 3.96 -1.06
C GLY A 246 21.45 3.98 -0.73
N PHE A 247 21.10 4.14 0.55
CA PHE A 247 19.71 4.31 0.99
C PHE A 247 19.26 5.76 0.77
N THR A 248 18.69 6.04 -0.39
CA THR A 248 18.25 7.40 -0.77
C THR A 248 17.17 7.96 0.15
N SER A 249 16.28 7.12 0.67
CA SER A 249 15.27 7.50 1.67
C SER A 249 15.86 7.95 3.00
N LEU A 250 17.12 7.59 3.29
CA LEU A 250 17.86 8.01 4.49
C LEU A 250 18.82 9.19 4.24
N ALA A 251 18.81 9.79 3.04
CA ALA A 251 19.63 10.98 2.73
C ALA A 251 19.22 12.21 3.55
N PHE A 252 17.96 12.24 4.02
CA PHE A 252 17.44 13.30 4.88
C PHE A 252 17.37 12.82 6.33
N GLN A 253 17.24 13.75 7.28
CA GLN A 253 17.03 13.43 8.70
C GLN A 253 15.62 12.89 8.99
N THR A 254 14.76 12.88 7.98
CA THR A 254 13.38 12.41 8.06
C THR A 254 13.13 11.37 6.98
N ALA A 255 12.50 10.27 7.33
CA ALA A 255 11.93 9.29 6.40
C ALA A 255 10.65 8.72 7.02
N HIS A 256 9.66 8.42 6.18
CA HIS A 256 8.38 7.91 6.64
C HIS A 256 8.55 6.62 7.45
N GLY A 257 9.23 5.62 6.91
CA GLY A 257 9.45 4.35 7.61
C GLY A 257 10.33 4.46 8.85
N ALA A 258 11.25 5.45 8.91
CA ALA A 258 12.03 5.69 10.12
C ALA A 258 11.11 6.12 11.29
N HIS A 259 10.16 7.01 11.04
CA HIS A 259 9.17 7.42 12.03
C HIS A 259 8.27 6.25 12.45
N VAL A 260 7.72 5.54 11.47
CA VAL A 260 6.84 4.38 11.68
C VAL A 260 7.57 3.30 12.49
N MET A 261 8.81 3.00 12.16
CA MET A 261 9.63 2.02 12.86
C MET A 261 9.91 2.43 14.31
N ASP A 262 10.18 3.72 14.56
CA ASP A 262 10.42 4.20 15.92
C ASP A 262 9.16 4.17 16.78
N VAL A 263 8.01 4.52 16.23
CA VAL A 263 6.73 4.41 16.92
C VAL A 263 6.43 2.96 17.28
N LEU A 264 6.64 2.02 16.36
CA LEU A 264 6.33 0.59 16.56
C LEU A 264 7.33 -0.07 17.51
N ALA A 265 8.62 0.11 17.26
CA ALA A 265 9.68 -0.70 17.88
C ALA A 265 10.82 0.12 18.51
N GLY A 266 10.74 1.45 18.50
CA GLY A 266 11.78 2.29 19.08
C GLY A 266 11.78 2.27 20.60
N THR A 267 12.89 2.73 21.16
CA THR A 267 13.08 2.80 22.62
C THR A 267 12.81 4.17 23.21
N ILE A 268 12.38 5.15 22.41
CA ILE A 268 11.98 6.48 22.88
C ILE A 268 10.56 6.39 23.45
N PRO A 269 10.30 6.77 24.72
CA PRO A 269 8.96 6.73 25.30
C PRO A 269 7.96 7.56 24.49
N LEU A 270 6.74 7.02 24.27
CA LEU A 270 5.68 7.73 23.57
C LEU A 270 5.29 9.03 24.27
N SER A 271 5.22 9.01 25.60
CA SER A 271 4.98 10.18 26.45
C SER A 271 6.01 11.30 26.26
N SER A 272 7.26 10.96 25.94
CA SER A 272 8.31 11.94 25.67
C SER A 272 8.17 12.64 24.33
N ARG A 273 7.34 12.11 23.43
CA ARG A 273 7.20 12.57 22.04
C ARG A 273 6.13 13.63 21.84
N LEU A 274 5.20 13.74 22.75
CA LEU A 274 4.03 14.61 22.61
C LEU A 274 3.89 15.69 23.71
N GLY A 275 4.81 15.74 24.68
CA GLY A 275 4.73 16.69 25.78
C GLY A 275 3.76 16.27 26.91
N PRO A 276 3.40 17.14 27.84
CA PRO A 276 2.51 16.80 28.95
C PRO A 276 1.11 16.49 28.45
N PHE A 277 0.57 15.33 28.84
CA PHE A 277 -0.73 14.84 28.42
C PHE A 277 -1.83 15.09 29.45
N PRO A 278 -3.10 15.12 28.99
CA PRO A 278 -4.23 15.10 29.90
C PRO A 278 -4.18 13.89 30.84
N PRO A 279 -4.64 14.01 32.09
CA PRO A 279 -4.77 12.89 32.99
C PRO A 279 -5.62 11.75 32.38
N GLY A 280 -5.08 10.52 32.40
CA GLY A 280 -5.75 9.34 31.85
C GLY A 280 -5.29 8.91 30.46
N ASP A 281 -4.38 9.63 29.85
CA ASP A 281 -3.74 9.19 28.61
C ASP A 281 -2.82 7.97 28.88
N ARG A 282 -3.07 6.86 28.17
CA ARG A 282 -2.41 5.57 28.41
C ARG A 282 -1.35 5.25 27.36
N ARG A 283 -0.74 6.24 26.71
CA ARG A 283 0.24 5.98 25.64
C ARG A 283 1.46 5.22 26.11
N ASP A 284 1.95 5.51 27.31
CA ASP A 284 2.92 4.65 27.97
C ASP A 284 2.21 3.92 29.12
N PRO A 285 2.20 2.58 29.11
CA PRO A 285 1.65 1.82 30.22
C PRO A 285 2.30 2.20 31.56
N PRO A 286 1.60 2.10 32.68
CA PRO A 286 2.19 2.34 33.98
C PRO A 286 3.44 1.49 34.19
N GLY A 287 4.57 2.13 34.51
CA GLY A 287 5.84 1.46 34.74
C GLY A 287 6.65 1.10 33.50
N TRP A 288 6.19 1.48 32.30
CA TRP A 288 6.95 1.28 31.07
C TRP A 288 8.28 2.06 31.12
N LYS A 289 9.35 1.42 30.63
CA LYS A 289 10.68 2.02 30.48
C LYS A 289 11.22 1.68 29.10
N PRO A 290 12.04 2.54 28.50
CA PRO A 290 12.68 2.23 27.22
C PRO A 290 13.37 0.85 27.23
N GLY A 291 13.11 0.04 26.22
CA GLY A 291 13.71 -1.28 26.10
C GLY A 291 13.13 -2.37 27.01
N THR A 292 11.98 -2.16 27.63
CA THR A 292 11.37 -3.15 28.56
C THR A 292 10.10 -3.78 28.03
N ASP A 293 9.41 -3.15 27.09
CA ASP A 293 8.22 -3.73 26.44
C ASP A 293 8.64 -4.71 25.33
N ALA A 294 7.72 -5.59 24.94
CA ALA A 294 8.00 -6.64 23.96
C ALA A 294 8.42 -6.06 22.62
N ALA A 295 7.73 -5.02 22.14
CA ALA A 295 8.02 -4.39 20.85
C ALA A 295 9.40 -3.70 20.82
N SER A 296 9.82 -3.02 21.91
CA SER A 296 11.11 -2.34 21.98
C SER A 296 12.29 -3.29 22.13
N THR A 297 12.06 -4.57 22.39
CA THR A 297 13.09 -5.60 22.49
C THR A 297 13.06 -6.60 21.34
N ALA A 298 11.99 -6.62 20.55
CA ALA A 298 11.80 -7.53 19.43
C ALA A 298 12.82 -7.33 18.30
N GLU A 299 13.02 -8.38 17.52
CA GLU A 299 13.74 -8.30 16.25
C GLU A 299 12.83 -7.75 15.16
N VAL A 300 13.42 -6.96 14.25
CA VAL A 300 12.71 -6.33 13.14
C VAL A 300 13.23 -6.90 11.82
N VAL A 301 12.34 -7.30 10.95
CA VAL A 301 12.60 -7.53 9.52
C VAL A 301 11.94 -6.38 8.75
N PHE A 302 12.76 -5.64 8.02
CA PHE A 302 12.31 -4.49 7.26
C PHE A 302 12.29 -4.80 5.76
N VAL A 303 11.21 -4.47 5.08
CA VAL A 303 11.17 -4.48 3.62
C VAL A 303 11.01 -3.04 3.16
N GLN A 304 12.04 -2.56 2.47
CA GLN A 304 12.02 -1.25 1.84
C GLN A 304 11.41 -1.37 0.45
N PHE A 305 10.29 -0.73 0.24
CA PHE A 305 9.68 -0.64 -1.08
C PHE A 305 10.62 0.05 -2.07
N SER A 306 10.50 -0.35 -3.33
CA SER A 306 11.29 0.30 -4.39
C SER A 306 10.90 1.77 -4.53
N ASP A 307 11.85 2.59 -4.92
CA ASP A 307 11.61 4.02 -5.19
C ASP A 307 10.47 4.22 -6.20
N ASP A 308 10.28 3.27 -7.13
CA ASP A 308 9.21 3.35 -8.12
C ASP A 308 7.83 3.13 -7.47
N ASN A 309 7.70 2.16 -6.56
CA ASN A 309 6.48 1.96 -5.78
C ASN A 309 6.19 3.15 -4.85
N LEU A 310 7.23 3.78 -4.29
CA LEU A 310 7.07 4.94 -3.42
C LEU A 310 6.71 6.22 -4.19
N ARG A 311 7.12 6.33 -5.46
CA ARG A 311 6.74 7.44 -6.33
C ARG A 311 5.32 7.33 -6.85
N ASP A 312 4.82 6.10 -6.99
CA ASP A 312 3.41 5.85 -7.31
C ASP A 312 2.54 6.12 -6.10
N ALA A 313 2.10 7.38 -5.95
CA ALA A 313 1.20 7.76 -4.87
C ALA A 313 -0.19 7.10 -4.98
N SER A 314 -0.55 6.56 -6.15
CA SER A 314 -1.81 5.84 -6.33
C SER A 314 -1.85 4.51 -5.58
N GLY A 315 -0.71 3.84 -5.44
CA GLY A 315 -0.55 2.56 -4.76
C GLY A 315 -1.15 1.36 -5.51
N VAL A 316 -1.65 1.55 -6.72
CA VAL A 316 -2.33 0.47 -7.48
C VAL A 316 -1.38 -0.62 -7.97
N TRP A 317 -0.10 -0.31 -8.09
CA TRP A 317 0.94 -1.22 -8.56
C TRP A 317 1.63 -2.02 -7.43
N LEU A 318 1.30 -1.71 -6.17
CA LEU A 318 1.94 -2.27 -4.99
C LEU A 318 1.61 -3.75 -4.67
N PRO A 319 0.43 -4.32 -5.00
CA PRO A 319 -0.05 -5.57 -4.40
C PRO A 319 0.92 -6.75 -4.48
N GLY A 320 1.53 -7.01 -5.64
CA GLY A 320 2.49 -8.10 -5.80
C GLY A 320 3.76 -7.92 -4.96
N TYR A 321 4.25 -6.68 -4.87
CA TYR A 321 5.41 -6.33 -4.05
C TYR A 321 5.11 -6.46 -2.54
N ALA A 322 3.93 -6.01 -2.11
CA ALA A 322 3.48 -6.14 -0.74
C ALA A 322 3.33 -7.60 -0.32
N LEU A 323 2.74 -8.44 -1.18
CA LEU A 323 2.62 -9.87 -0.91
C LEU A 323 4.00 -10.53 -0.74
N GLN A 324 4.93 -10.27 -1.64
CA GLN A 324 6.29 -10.80 -1.53
C GLN A 324 7.04 -10.26 -0.30
N ALA A 325 6.80 -9.00 0.07
CA ALA A 325 7.36 -8.43 1.29
C ALA A 325 6.88 -9.16 2.56
N ILE A 326 5.60 -9.50 2.61
CA ILE A 326 5.03 -10.28 3.71
C ILE A 326 5.63 -11.68 3.74
N GLN A 327 5.74 -12.35 2.60
CA GLN A 327 6.39 -13.67 2.49
C GLN A 327 7.84 -13.62 2.98
N TYR A 328 8.57 -12.57 2.61
CA TYR A 328 9.95 -12.36 3.07
C TYR A 328 10.02 -12.24 4.60
N VAL A 329 9.17 -11.44 5.22
CA VAL A 329 9.11 -11.34 6.70
C VAL A 329 8.82 -12.70 7.32
N LEU A 330 7.82 -13.41 6.82
CA LEU A 330 7.41 -14.71 7.35
C LEU A 330 8.51 -15.79 7.23
N SER A 331 9.42 -15.65 6.25
CA SER A 331 10.56 -16.55 6.09
C SER A 331 11.55 -16.56 7.26
N PHE A 332 11.54 -15.50 8.08
CA PHE A 332 12.38 -15.39 9.29
C PHE A 332 11.73 -15.95 10.56
N ALA A 333 10.44 -16.26 10.52
CA ALA A 333 9.76 -16.88 11.66
C ALA A 333 10.14 -18.35 11.78
N LYS A 334 10.39 -18.83 13.00
CA LYS A 334 10.71 -20.22 13.25
C LYS A 334 9.53 -20.96 13.86
N LEU A 335 9.14 -22.07 13.25
CA LEU A 335 8.08 -22.93 13.76
C LEU A 335 8.36 -23.38 15.20
N ASN A 336 7.34 -23.34 16.04
CA ASN A 336 7.40 -23.72 17.46
C ASN A 336 8.38 -22.87 18.34
N VAL A 337 8.91 -21.78 17.82
CA VAL A 337 9.79 -20.83 18.53
C VAL A 337 9.23 -19.42 18.47
N THR A 338 8.97 -18.93 17.25
CA THR A 338 8.29 -17.64 17.05
C THR A 338 6.80 -17.83 17.32
N ASN A 339 6.30 -17.18 18.35
CA ASN A 339 4.90 -17.28 18.75
C ASN A 339 4.01 -16.30 18.02
N ASN A 340 4.56 -15.10 17.74
CA ASN A 340 3.82 -14.00 17.12
C ASN A 340 4.66 -13.34 16.03
N VAL A 341 4.01 -13.05 14.91
CA VAL A 341 4.51 -12.16 13.86
C VAL A 341 3.51 -11.04 13.72
N ILE A 342 3.98 -9.80 13.83
CA ILE A 342 3.17 -8.62 13.54
C ILE A 342 3.74 -7.88 12.36
N ILE A 343 2.90 -7.54 11.39
CA ILE A 343 3.31 -6.84 10.19
C ILE A 343 2.59 -5.50 10.14
N ASN A 344 3.34 -4.41 10.01
CA ASN A 344 2.79 -3.08 9.78
C ASN A 344 3.00 -2.65 8.33
N LEU A 345 1.89 -2.28 7.68
CA LEU A 345 1.87 -1.68 6.35
C LEU A 345 1.12 -0.36 6.42
N SER A 346 1.87 0.73 6.53
CA SER A 346 1.33 2.09 6.61
C SER A 346 1.14 2.73 5.22
N TYR A 347 0.75 1.94 4.23
CA TYR A 347 0.58 2.32 2.83
C TYR A 347 -0.69 1.70 2.26
N GLY A 348 -1.37 2.42 1.35
CA GLY A 348 -2.55 1.90 0.68
C GLY A 348 -3.14 2.88 -0.34
N PRO A 349 -3.76 2.38 -1.43
CA PRO A 349 -4.38 3.20 -2.46
C PRO A 349 -5.67 3.86 -1.99
N THR A 350 -5.99 5.00 -2.60
CA THR A 350 -7.30 5.65 -2.46
C THR A 350 -8.34 5.10 -3.43
N THR A 351 -7.92 4.29 -4.37
CA THR A 351 -8.71 3.60 -5.39
C THR A 351 -8.91 2.14 -5.03
N GLY A 352 -9.64 1.43 -5.87
CA GLY A 352 -10.02 0.04 -5.68
C GLY A 352 -11.51 -0.13 -5.43
N PRO A 353 -11.98 -1.37 -5.28
CA PRO A 353 -13.40 -1.66 -5.13
C PRO A 353 -14.00 -1.20 -3.79
N HIS A 354 -13.21 -0.99 -2.77
CA HIS A 354 -13.63 -0.61 -1.39
C HIS A 354 -14.73 -1.52 -0.82
N ASP A 355 -14.69 -2.81 -1.15
CA ASP A 355 -15.73 -3.78 -0.81
C ASP A 355 -15.24 -4.94 0.07
N GLY A 356 -13.97 -4.90 0.48
CA GLY A 356 -13.35 -5.96 1.28
C GLY A 356 -12.91 -7.19 0.45
N LEU A 357 -13.03 -7.12 -0.87
CA LEU A 357 -12.77 -8.24 -1.78
C LEU A 357 -11.65 -7.94 -2.78
N TRP A 358 -10.92 -6.83 -2.60
CA TRP A 358 -9.76 -6.60 -3.45
C TRP A 358 -8.72 -7.70 -3.25
N GLN A 359 -8.00 -8.04 -4.31
CA GLN A 359 -7.14 -9.23 -4.33
C GLN A 359 -6.10 -9.23 -3.19
N LEU A 360 -5.50 -8.08 -2.86
CA LEU A 360 -4.57 -8.00 -1.73
C LEU A 360 -5.28 -8.23 -0.38
N GLU A 361 -6.48 -7.70 -0.19
CA GLU A 361 -7.25 -7.91 1.04
C GLU A 361 -7.60 -9.39 1.25
N THR A 362 -8.07 -10.05 0.19
CA THR A 362 -8.41 -11.48 0.26
C THR A 362 -7.17 -12.36 0.46
N ALA A 363 -6.01 -11.96 -0.07
CA ALA A 363 -4.75 -12.64 0.18
C ALA A 363 -4.26 -12.47 1.62
N LEU A 364 -4.40 -11.27 2.20
CA LEU A 364 -4.09 -11.02 3.62
C LEU A 364 -4.97 -11.87 4.52
N THR A 365 -6.28 -11.90 4.28
CA THR A 365 -7.24 -12.72 5.03
C THR A 365 -6.87 -14.22 4.92
N ALA A 366 -6.51 -14.71 3.74
CA ALA A 366 -6.11 -16.10 3.55
C ALA A 366 -4.83 -16.43 4.33
N LEU A 367 -3.81 -15.56 4.30
CA LEU A 367 -2.58 -15.73 5.05
C LEU A 367 -2.83 -15.74 6.57
N VAL A 368 -3.58 -14.77 7.08
CA VAL A 368 -3.92 -14.69 8.50
C VAL A 368 -4.68 -15.94 8.94
N THR A 369 -5.63 -16.40 8.14
CA THR A 369 -6.40 -17.64 8.41
C THR A 369 -5.50 -18.86 8.43
N GLU A 370 -4.60 -19.01 7.46
CA GLU A 370 -3.65 -20.11 7.35
C GLU A 370 -2.71 -20.14 8.58
N TYR A 371 -2.18 -18.99 9.00
CA TYR A 371 -1.27 -18.90 10.13
C TYR A 371 -2.00 -19.14 11.46
N ASN A 372 -3.13 -18.50 11.67
CA ASN A 372 -3.86 -18.57 12.94
C ASN A 372 -4.65 -19.89 13.10
N GLY A 373 -4.92 -20.59 12.01
CA GLY A 373 -5.62 -21.90 12.01
C GLY A 373 -4.71 -23.12 12.10
N THR A 374 -3.39 -22.97 11.90
CA THR A 374 -2.46 -24.11 11.79
C THR A 374 -1.58 -24.21 13.03
N GLY A 375 -1.65 -25.33 13.74
CA GLY A 375 -0.80 -25.57 14.92
C GLY A 375 0.70 -25.54 14.58
N GLY A 376 1.49 -24.91 15.44
CA GLY A 376 2.95 -24.79 15.30
C GLY A 376 3.41 -23.58 14.48
N LYS A 377 2.51 -22.90 13.76
CA LYS A 377 2.79 -21.60 13.13
C LYS A 377 2.66 -20.46 14.13
N PRO A 378 3.38 -19.36 13.93
CA PRO A 378 3.17 -18.16 14.75
C PRO A 378 1.80 -17.55 14.48
N LYS A 379 1.23 -16.89 15.48
CA LYS A 379 0.10 -16.02 15.26
C LYS A 379 0.52 -14.86 14.38
N LEU A 380 -0.23 -14.61 13.31
CA LEU A 380 0.00 -13.51 12.40
C LEU A 380 -1.06 -12.42 12.62
N ASP A 381 -0.60 -11.20 12.91
CA ASP A 381 -1.42 -10.01 12.90
C ASP A 381 -0.85 -9.02 11.87
N VAL A 382 -1.74 -8.42 11.07
CA VAL A 382 -1.39 -7.38 10.07
C VAL A 382 -2.09 -6.10 10.45
N VAL A 383 -1.33 -5.00 10.54
CA VAL A 383 -1.86 -3.68 10.90
C VAL A 383 -1.73 -2.73 9.73
N LEU A 384 -2.84 -2.12 9.36
CA LEU A 384 -2.99 -1.22 8.22
C LEU A 384 -3.40 0.19 8.68
N ALA A 385 -2.98 1.19 7.91
CA ALA A 385 -3.46 2.57 8.09
C ALA A 385 -4.82 2.75 7.39
N ALA A 386 -5.75 3.43 8.05
CA ALA A 386 -7.07 3.72 7.49
C ALA A 386 -7.01 4.59 6.22
N GLY A 387 -6.00 5.46 6.12
CA GLY A 387 -5.84 6.44 5.05
C GLY A 387 -6.09 7.87 5.50
N ASN A 388 -5.77 8.81 4.62
CA ASN A 388 -5.81 10.25 4.90
C ASN A 388 -6.73 11.01 3.93
N SER A 389 -7.83 10.36 3.50
CA SER A 389 -8.64 10.85 2.38
C SER A 389 -9.99 11.43 2.77
N TYR A 390 -10.28 11.59 4.07
CA TYR A 390 -11.58 12.09 4.54
C TYR A 390 -11.95 13.50 3.99
N LEU A 391 -10.98 14.40 3.90
CA LEU A 391 -11.20 15.77 3.40
C LEU A 391 -10.72 15.99 1.97
N THR A 392 -10.37 14.95 1.23
CA THR A 392 -9.72 15.09 -0.09
C THR A 392 -10.70 15.19 -1.25
N ALA A 393 -12.01 15.14 -0.98
CA ALA A 393 -13.06 15.12 -2.00
C ALA A 393 -12.78 14.08 -3.10
N SER A 394 -12.34 12.89 -2.69
CA SER A 394 -11.91 11.82 -3.59
C SER A 394 -12.96 10.74 -3.84
N HIS A 395 -14.13 10.82 -3.21
CA HIS A 395 -15.18 9.82 -3.29
C HIS A 395 -16.52 10.45 -3.64
N VAL A 396 -17.19 9.92 -4.64
CA VAL A 396 -18.56 10.25 -5.06
C VAL A 396 -19.47 9.05 -4.88
N VAL A 397 -20.67 9.27 -4.38
CA VAL A 397 -21.73 8.26 -4.31
C VAL A 397 -23.00 8.82 -4.94
N PHE A 398 -23.57 8.09 -5.88
CA PHE A 398 -24.88 8.35 -6.44
C PHE A 398 -25.76 7.11 -6.29
N ARG A 399 -27.05 7.33 -6.02
CA ARG A 399 -28.07 6.26 -5.95
C ARG A 399 -29.17 6.57 -6.96
N GLY A 400 -29.50 5.60 -7.81
CA GLY A 400 -30.39 5.76 -8.96
C GLY A 400 -31.79 6.34 -8.63
N HIS A 401 -32.30 6.09 -7.40
CA HIS A 401 -33.60 6.63 -6.97
C HIS A 401 -33.60 8.17 -6.80
N GLN A 402 -32.45 8.81 -6.75
CA GLN A 402 -32.32 10.25 -6.57
C GLN A 402 -32.58 11.04 -7.87
N GLN A 403 -32.15 10.48 -9.01
CA GLN A 403 -32.45 10.99 -10.36
C GLN A 403 -32.43 9.82 -11.35
N PRO A 404 -33.48 9.56 -12.09
CA PRO A 404 -33.52 8.43 -13.02
C PRO A 404 -32.52 8.62 -14.17
N ASP A 405 -31.90 7.52 -14.53
CA ASP A 405 -31.10 7.25 -15.73
C ASP A 405 -29.73 7.91 -15.86
N GLN A 406 -29.41 8.98 -15.15
CA GLN A 406 -28.11 9.64 -15.31
C GLN A 406 -27.65 10.42 -14.08
N VAL A 407 -26.33 10.54 -13.97
CA VAL A 407 -25.66 11.39 -13.00
C VAL A 407 -24.42 12.02 -13.61
N GLU A 408 -24.09 13.22 -13.17
CA GLU A 408 -22.82 13.87 -13.53
C GLU A 408 -22.22 14.59 -12.34
N TRP A 409 -20.89 14.66 -12.32
CA TRP A 409 -20.13 15.41 -11.32
C TRP A 409 -18.86 15.98 -11.92
N ILE A 410 -18.27 16.96 -11.25
CA ILE A 410 -17.06 17.64 -11.70
C ILE A 410 -15.83 17.00 -11.08
N TRP A 411 -14.83 16.77 -11.93
CA TRP A 411 -13.49 16.36 -11.56
C TRP A 411 -12.49 17.44 -11.93
N ARG A 412 -11.88 18.09 -10.92
CA ARG A 412 -10.95 19.21 -11.13
C ARG A 412 -9.53 18.71 -11.22
N LEU A 413 -8.87 19.07 -12.32
CA LEU A 413 -7.47 18.79 -12.58
C LEU A 413 -6.64 20.06 -12.44
N PRO A 414 -5.54 20.03 -11.64
CA PRO A 414 -4.68 21.18 -11.45
C PRO A 414 -3.86 21.51 -12.70
N PRO A 415 -3.48 22.79 -12.91
CA PRO A 415 -2.53 23.17 -13.93
C PRO A 415 -1.12 22.68 -13.60
N ASP A 416 -0.26 22.56 -14.62
CA ASP A 416 1.16 22.15 -14.49
C ASP A 416 1.36 20.86 -13.71
N ASN A 417 0.45 19.92 -13.85
CA ASN A 417 0.59 18.59 -13.27
C ASN A 417 1.41 17.67 -14.19
N THR A 418 2.45 17.05 -13.65
CA THR A 418 3.42 16.27 -14.42
C THR A 418 3.07 14.79 -14.56
N VAL A 419 1.99 14.33 -13.91
CA VAL A 419 1.60 12.92 -13.90
C VAL A 419 0.20 12.72 -14.46
N LEU A 420 -0.06 11.51 -14.92
CA LEU A 420 -1.40 11.07 -15.30
C LEU A 420 -2.32 11.13 -14.07
N CYS A 421 -3.50 11.73 -14.23
CA CYS A 421 -4.59 11.64 -13.26
C CYS A 421 -5.60 10.61 -13.73
N PHE A 422 -6.11 9.80 -12.81
CA PHE A 422 -7.22 8.90 -13.13
C PHE A 422 -8.22 8.80 -11.99
N ALA A 423 -9.43 8.44 -12.35
CA ALA A 423 -10.51 8.09 -11.43
C ALA A 423 -11.13 6.77 -11.86
N GLU A 424 -11.66 6.04 -10.91
CA GLU A 424 -12.36 4.78 -11.12
C GLU A 424 -13.84 4.98 -10.84
N VAL A 425 -14.70 4.52 -11.75
CA VAL A 425 -16.15 4.48 -11.58
C VAL A 425 -16.56 3.04 -11.37
N TRP A 426 -17.24 2.77 -10.28
CA TRP A 426 -17.59 1.42 -9.82
C TRP A 426 -19.08 1.21 -9.71
N MET A 427 -19.55 0.06 -10.16
CA MET A 427 -20.93 -0.36 -10.07
C MET A 427 -21.03 -1.89 -9.95
N LYS A 428 -22.13 -2.38 -9.39
CA LYS A 428 -22.41 -3.82 -9.38
C LYS A 428 -22.52 -4.37 -10.81
N ALA A 429 -21.88 -5.52 -11.08
CA ALA A 429 -21.80 -6.09 -12.42
C ALA A 429 -23.19 -6.37 -13.04
N GLY A 430 -24.17 -6.82 -12.22
CA GLY A 430 -25.53 -7.04 -12.68
C GLY A 430 -26.28 -5.78 -13.14
N ASP A 431 -25.83 -4.60 -12.70
CA ASP A 431 -26.44 -3.30 -13.01
C ASP A 431 -25.69 -2.55 -14.14
N ALA A 432 -24.61 -3.12 -14.65
CA ALA A 432 -23.64 -2.44 -15.50
C ALA A 432 -23.87 -2.58 -17.02
N ALA A 433 -24.85 -3.38 -17.44
CA ALA A 433 -25.02 -3.80 -18.85
C ALA A 433 -25.20 -2.65 -19.85
N ASP A 434 -25.99 -1.63 -19.46
CA ASP A 434 -26.34 -0.50 -20.34
C ASP A 434 -25.65 0.81 -19.95
N ILE A 435 -24.66 0.73 -19.07
CA ILE A 435 -23.95 1.91 -18.54
C ILE A 435 -23.01 2.48 -19.59
N VAL A 436 -23.09 3.79 -19.76
CA VAL A 436 -22.14 4.59 -20.53
C VAL A 436 -21.51 5.63 -19.62
N VAL A 437 -20.19 5.57 -19.52
CA VAL A 437 -19.38 6.59 -18.84
C VAL A 437 -18.81 7.53 -19.88
N THR A 438 -19.00 8.83 -19.69
CA THR A 438 -18.49 9.90 -20.58
C THR A 438 -17.66 10.89 -19.76
N LEU A 439 -16.50 11.25 -20.29
CA LEU A 439 -15.63 12.29 -19.77
C LEU A 439 -15.64 13.48 -20.75
N THR A 440 -15.94 14.68 -20.28
CA THR A 440 -15.95 15.88 -21.11
C THR A 440 -14.94 16.90 -20.57
N SER A 441 -14.06 17.39 -21.46
CA SER A 441 -13.04 18.38 -21.11
C SER A 441 -13.65 19.77 -20.87
N PRO A 442 -12.90 20.70 -20.25
CA PRO A 442 -13.33 22.10 -20.08
C PRO A 442 -13.71 22.80 -21.39
N SER A 443 -13.07 22.44 -22.51
CA SER A 443 -13.42 22.97 -23.85
C SER A 443 -14.60 22.26 -24.53
N GLY A 444 -15.15 21.20 -23.94
CA GLY A 444 -16.31 20.47 -24.45
C GLY A 444 -15.98 19.22 -25.27
N THR A 445 -14.71 18.83 -25.38
CA THR A 445 -14.35 17.55 -26.04
C THR A 445 -14.77 16.37 -25.17
N SER A 446 -15.47 15.39 -25.75
CA SER A 446 -16.01 14.25 -25.01
C SER A 446 -15.35 12.93 -25.41
N TYR A 447 -15.12 12.09 -24.42
CA TYR A 447 -14.61 10.70 -24.50
C TYR A 447 -15.63 9.75 -23.87
N SER A 448 -15.84 8.58 -24.43
CA SER A 448 -16.91 7.68 -23.97
C SER A 448 -16.45 6.24 -23.90
N SER A 449 -16.92 5.50 -22.90
CA SER A 449 -16.65 4.06 -22.73
C SER A 449 -17.15 3.21 -23.89
N ASN A 450 -18.07 3.71 -24.73
CA ASN A 450 -18.59 3.01 -25.90
C ASN A 450 -17.77 3.23 -27.18
N VAL A 451 -16.81 4.15 -27.14
CA VAL A 451 -15.98 4.52 -28.28
C VAL A 451 -14.53 4.27 -27.94
N VAL A 452 -13.82 3.56 -28.81
CA VAL A 452 -12.37 3.39 -28.63
C VAL A 452 -11.72 4.76 -28.79
N THR A 453 -11.08 5.22 -27.75
CA THR A 453 -10.31 6.48 -27.80
C THR A 453 -9.10 6.28 -28.73
N PRO A 454 -8.90 7.15 -29.74
CA PRO A 454 -7.70 7.06 -30.57
C PRO A 454 -6.43 7.26 -29.74
N ASN A 455 -5.37 6.52 -30.01
CA ASN A 455 -4.06 6.73 -29.41
C ASN A 455 -3.15 7.45 -30.40
N PRO A 456 -2.45 8.54 -30.04
CA PRO A 456 -2.42 9.20 -28.74
C PRO A 456 -3.63 10.13 -28.49
N SER A 457 -4.11 10.19 -27.24
CA SER A 457 -5.18 11.08 -26.79
C SER A 457 -4.84 11.74 -25.46
N PRO A 458 -5.27 13.02 -25.24
CA PRO A 458 -5.03 13.70 -23.97
C PRO A 458 -5.88 13.17 -22.83
N ALA A 459 -6.95 12.44 -23.12
CA ALA A 459 -7.81 11.82 -22.12
C ALA A 459 -8.51 10.60 -22.70
N GLY A 460 -9.12 9.78 -21.84
CA GLY A 460 -9.86 8.61 -22.27
C GLY A 460 -10.76 8.02 -21.20
N VAL A 461 -11.70 7.20 -21.66
CA VAL A 461 -12.54 6.36 -20.81
C VAL A 461 -12.36 4.91 -21.24
N GLY A 462 -11.88 4.09 -20.33
CA GLY A 462 -11.70 2.65 -20.56
C GLY A 462 -13.02 1.91 -20.72
N SER A 463 -12.98 0.77 -21.38
CA SER A 463 -14.10 -0.15 -21.45
C SER A 463 -14.44 -0.71 -20.07
N PRO A 464 -15.70 -1.12 -19.82
CA PRO A 464 -16.08 -1.76 -18.57
C PRO A 464 -15.25 -3.01 -18.33
N THR A 465 -14.72 -3.14 -17.13
CA THR A 465 -13.83 -4.22 -16.71
C THR A 465 -14.36 -4.88 -15.45
N PRO A 466 -14.39 -6.21 -15.35
CA PRO A 466 -14.69 -6.87 -14.09
C PRO A 466 -13.74 -6.37 -12.99
N GLY A 467 -14.33 -6.02 -11.85
CA GLY A 467 -13.58 -5.66 -10.67
C GLY A 467 -13.31 -6.86 -9.76
N SER A 468 -13.50 -6.68 -8.46
CA SER A 468 -13.47 -7.76 -7.50
C SER A 468 -14.55 -8.82 -7.77
N SER A 469 -15.25 -9.40 -6.99
CA SER A 469 -16.11 -10.59 -7.28
C SER A 469 -17.36 -10.31 -8.12
N ASP A 470 -18.03 -9.17 -7.94
CA ASP A 470 -19.36 -8.89 -8.53
C ASP A 470 -19.50 -7.42 -8.98
N ASP A 471 -18.38 -6.79 -9.31
CA ASP A 471 -18.29 -5.40 -9.69
C ASP A 471 -17.80 -5.19 -11.12
N THR A 472 -18.17 -4.05 -11.68
CA THR A 472 -17.62 -3.53 -12.94
C THR A 472 -16.99 -2.17 -12.66
N MET A 473 -15.83 -1.95 -13.26
CA MET A 473 -15.07 -0.71 -13.16
C MET A 473 -14.87 -0.07 -14.52
N TRP A 474 -14.97 1.24 -14.59
CA TRP A 474 -14.52 2.08 -15.70
C TRP A 474 -13.40 2.96 -15.21
N ARG A 475 -12.24 2.93 -15.88
CA ARG A 475 -11.14 3.86 -15.63
C ARG A 475 -11.34 5.10 -16.49
N VAL A 476 -11.29 6.26 -15.87
CA VAL A 476 -11.33 7.57 -16.52
C VAL A 476 -9.97 8.21 -16.30
N GLU A 477 -9.31 8.67 -17.37
CA GLU A 477 -7.95 9.19 -17.27
C GLU A 477 -7.74 10.48 -18.05
N VAL A 478 -6.83 11.31 -17.55
CA VAL A 478 -6.38 12.55 -18.17
C VAL A 478 -4.85 12.63 -18.07
N LYS A 479 -4.20 12.84 -19.21
CA LYS A 479 -2.74 12.96 -19.33
C LYS A 479 -2.21 14.18 -18.59
N PRO A 480 -0.88 14.32 -18.37
CA PRO A 480 -0.31 15.49 -17.74
C PRO A 480 -0.79 16.81 -18.34
N THR A 481 -0.94 17.82 -17.49
CA THR A 481 -1.37 19.18 -17.88
C THR A 481 -0.19 20.15 -18.06
N VAL A 482 1.03 19.66 -18.01
CA VAL A 482 2.26 20.42 -18.19
C VAL A 482 2.75 20.36 -19.63
N ALA A 483 3.19 21.49 -20.18
CA ALA A 483 3.59 21.58 -21.58
C ALA A 483 4.80 20.68 -21.96
N SER A 484 5.65 20.32 -21.00
CA SER A 484 6.81 19.46 -21.22
C SER A 484 6.46 17.98 -21.40
N ALA A 485 5.22 17.57 -21.16
CA ALA A 485 4.79 16.17 -21.25
C ALA A 485 4.53 15.68 -22.69
N GLY A 486 4.72 16.52 -23.70
CA GLY A 486 4.44 16.19 -25.11
C GLY A 486 2.96 16.34 -25.47
N LEU A 487 2.14 15.36 -25.14
CA LEU A 487 0.68 15.46 -25.27
C LEU A 487 0.10 16.10 -24.01
N VAL A 488 -0.35 17.34 -24.13
CA VAL A 488 -0.85 18.14 -23.01
C VAL A 488 -2.37 18.06 -22.93
N ALA A 489 -2.90 17.65 -21.77
CA ALA A 489 -4.30 17.73 -21.48
C ALA A 489 -4.71 19.10 -20.93
N GLU A 490 -5.99 19.42 -21.01
CA GLU A 490 -6.54 20.63 -20.40
C GLU A 490 -6.56 20.47 -18.87
N HIS A 491 -6.22 21.55 -18.16
CA HIS A 491 -6.50 21.68 -16.73
C HIS A 491 -7.87 22.30 -16.49
N GLY A 492 -8.40 22.19 -15.28
CA GLY A 492 -9.69 22.76 -14.90
C GLY A 492 -10.76 21.71 -14.66
N ASP A 493 -12.00 22.09 -14.86
CA ASP A 493 -13.17 21.30 -14.48
C ASP A 493 -13.60 20.38 -15.64
N TRP A 494 -13.35 19.09 -15.46
CA TRP A 494 -13.82 18.04 -16.34
C TRP A 494 -15.13 17.47 -15.80
N THR A 495 -16.06 17.11 -16.69
CA THR A 495 -17.32 16.50 -16.29
C THR A 495 -17.27 15.00 -16.53
N ILE A 496 -17.51 14.20 -15.50
CA ILE A 496 -17.76 12.76 -15.59
C ILE A 496 -19.27 12.57 -15.55
N LYS A 497 -19.84 11.93 -16.58
CA LYS A 497 -21.25 11.62 -16.70
C LYS A 497 -21.47 10.13 -16.86
N VAL A 498 -22.39 9.59 -16.09
CA VAL A 498 -22.84 8.18 -16.18
C VAL A 498 -24.30 8.15 -16.57
N THR A 499 -24.62 7.37 -17.60
CA THR A 499 -25.99 7.21 -18.10
C THR A 499 -26.39 5.74 -18.12
N GLY A 500 -27.68 5.46 -18.12
CA GLY A 500 -28.22 4.10 -18.07
C GLY A 500 -28.27 3.53 -16.64
N VAL A 501 -28.20 4.36 -15.61
CA VAL A 501 -28.15 3.92 -14.20
C VAL A 501 -29.51 3.40 -13.76
N PRO A 502 -29.67 2.13 -13.39
CA PRO A 502 -30.93 1.59 -12.88
C PRO A 502 -31.35 2.27 -11.57
N GLU A 503 -32.68 2.37 -11.34
CA GLU A 503 -33.26 3.03 -10.16
C GLU A 503 -32.75 2.48 -8.82
N HIS A 504 -32.45 1.19 -8.77
CA HIS A 504 -31.96 0.51 -7.55
C HIS A 504 -30.43 0.49 -7.41
N ALA A 505 -29.70 0.96 -8.42
CA ALA A 505 -28.25 0.85 -8.48
C ALA A 505 -27.55 2.00 -7.76
N ALA A 506 -26.33 1.74 -7.35
CA ALA A 506 -25.42 2.75 -6.81
C ALA A 506 -24.16 2.84 -7.68
N VAL A 507 -23.76 4.08 -7.98
CA VAL A 507 -22.48 4.41 -8.65
C VAL A 507 -21.54 4.99 -7.60
N HIS A 508 -20.33 4.48 -7.54
CA HIS A 508 -19.26 5.05 -6.74
C HIS A 508 -18.12 5.52 -7.66
N ALA A 509 -17.46 6.60 -7.32
CA ALA A 509 -16.25 7.01 -8.01
C ALA A 509 -15.16 7.38 -7.02
N TYR A 510 -13.92 6.98 -7.33
CA TYR A 510 -12.74 7.26 -6.52
C TYR A 510 -11.64 7.89 -7.36
N VAL A 511 -11.04 8.97 -6.86
CA VAL A 511 -9.88 9.61 -7.50
C VAL A 511 -8.61 8.98 -6.96
N ALA A 512 -7.72 8.60 -7.87
CA ALA A 512 -6.39 8.15 -7.50
C ALA A 512 -5.57 9.29 -6.90
N ARG A 513 -4.86 8.98 -5.84
CA ARG A 513 -3.89 9.90 -5.26
C ARG A 513 -2.70 10.07 -6.21
N THR A 514 -2.28 11.29 -6.44
CA THR A 514 -1.15 11.63 -7.33
C THR A 514 -0.11 12.54 -6.67
N ASP A 515 -0.41 13.16 -5.53
CA ASP A 515 0.51 14.01 -4.80
C ASP A 515 1.73 13.21 -4.28
N PRO A 516 2.93 13.81 -4.29
CA PRO A 516 4.16 13.10 -3.94
C PRO A 516 4.18 12.69 -2.47
N ASN A 517 4.84 11.56 -2.21
CA ASN A 517 5.15 11.12 -0.86
C ASN A 517 6.24 11.97 -0.22
N MET A 518 6.49 11.78 1.08
CA MET A 518 7.51 12.51 1.83
C MET A 518 8.88 12.43 1.14
N ASN A 519 9.58 13.55 1.10
CA ASN A 519 10.91 13.71 0.49
C ASN A 519 10.98 13.46 -1.03
N MET A 520 9.84 13.38 -1.71
CA MET A 520 9.79 13.23 -3.17
C MET A 520 9.36 14.52 -3.85
N ILE A 521 10.06 14.89 -4.93
CA ILE A 521 9.73 16.03 -5.78
C ILE A 521 9.40 15.48 -7.16
N THR A 522 8.13 15.49 -7.53
CA THR A 522 7.67 14.91 -8.80
C THR A 522 6.98 15.92 -9.72
N GLY A 523 6.57 17.09 -9.21
CA GLY A 523 5.69 18.01 -9.93
C GLY A 523 4.23 17.51 -10.00
N ALA A 524 3.95 16.36 -9.42
CA ALA A 524 2.61 15.80 -9.34
C ALA A 524 1.72 16.60 -8.40
N LYS A 525 0.46 16.78 -8.79
CA LYS A 525 -0.55 17.52 -8.02
C LYS A 525 -1.82 16.68 -7.92
N ARG A 526 -2.48 16.73 -6.78
CA ARG A 526 -3.72 16.00 -6.54
C ARG A 526 -4.88 16.59 -7.34
N SER A 527 -5.62 15.74 -8.04
CA SER A 527 -6.95 16.06 -8.59
C SER A 527 -8.04 15.64 -7.58
N PHE A 528 -9.23 16.22 -7.68
CA PHE A 528 -10.32 15.99 -6.73
C PHE A 528 -11.68 16.30 -7.35
N PHE A 529 -12.74 15.76 -6.77
CA PHE A 529 -14.10 16.08 -7.15
C PHE A 529 -14.53 17.43 -6.58
N VAL A 530 -15.44 18.11 -7.29
CA VAL A 530 -15.91 19.45 -6.94
C VAL A 530 -17.43 19.45 -6.91
N ASP A 531 -17.97 20.10 -5.88
CA ASP A 531 -19.37 20.47 -5.78
C ASP A 531 -19.49 21.99 -5.95
N PRO A 532 -19.96 22.50 -7.10
CA PRO A 532 -20.05 23.92 -7.35
C PRO A 532 -21.03 24.65 -6.42
N GLU A 533 -22.09 23.98 -5.99
CA GLU A 533 -23.07 24.58 -5.06
C GLU A 533 -22.43 24.81 -3.69
N TRP A 534 -21.68 23.81 -3.20
CA TRP A 534 -20.94 23.95 -1.96
C TRP A 534 -19.86 25.02 -2.06
N GLU A 535 -19.07 25.07 -3.16
CA GLU A 535 -18.06 26.12 -3.38
C GLU A 535 -18.70 27.52 -3.40
N ALA A 536 -19.87 27.66 -4.01
CA ALA A 536 -20.60 28.93 -4.05
C ALA A 536 -21.02 29.36 -2.63
N THR A 537 -21.47 28.46 -1.78
CA THR A 537 -21.81 28.76 -0.37
C THR A 537 -20.60 29.20 0.43
N GLN A 538 -19.45 28.57 0.22
CA GLN A 538 -18.20 28.93 0.89
C GLN A 538 -17.70 30.31 0.47
N SER A 539 -17.83 30.64 -0.82
CA SER A 539 -17.43 31.95 -1.36
C SER A 539 -18.33 33.10 -0.89
N ALA A 540 -19.59 32.81 -0.58
CA ALA A 540 -20.55 33.78 -0.09
C ALA A 540 -20.46 34.02 1.43
N SER A 541 -19.82 33.15 2.17
CA SER A 541 -19.67 33.25 3.62
C SER A 541 -18.39 33.99 4.00
N ALA A 542 -18.52 35.08 4.75
CA ALA A 542 -17.37 35.82 5.30
C ALA A 542 -16.65 35.08 6.42
N SER A 543 -17.17 33.93 6.89
CA SER A 543 -16.57 33.06 7.87
C SER A 543 -16.58 31.63 7.34
N CYS A 544 -15.45 31.17 6.79
CA CYS A 544 -15.24 29.74 6.50
C CYS A 544 -15.14 28.95 7.82
N THR A 545 -16.21 28.33 8.21
CA THR A 545 -16.20 27.29 9.24
C THR A 545 -16.28 25.94 8.55
N PHE A 546 -15.18 25.20 8.52
CA PHE A 546 -15.21 23.81 8.12
C PHE A 546 -15.88 23.00 9.23
N VAL A 547 -17.00 22.38 8.90
CA VAL A 547 -17.68 21.42 9.77
C VAL A 547 -17.47 20.04 9.20
N ASP A 548 -17.07 19.09 10.02
CA ASP A 548 -16.96 17.69 9.60
C ASP A 548 -18.30 17.19 9.05
N GLY A 549 -18.28 16.47 7.93
CA GLY A 549 -19.49 15.94 7.29
C GLY A 549 -20.26 16.96 6.45
N GLU A 550 -19.69 18.11 6.18
CA GLU A 550 -20.36 19.19 5.43
C GLU A 550 -20.93 18.76 4.09
N PHE A 551 -20.16 18.01 3.29
CA PHE A 551 -20.63 17.50 2.00
C PHE A 551 -21.86 16.60 2.15
N ASP A 552 -21.83 15.67 3.11
CA ASP A 552 -22.93 14.72 3.34
C ASP A 552 -24.22 15.44 3.78
N ASN A 553 -24.10 16.58 4.45
CA ASN A 553 -25.24 17.37 4.94
C ASN A 553 -25.92 18.23 3.88
N TYR A 554 -25.27 18.50 2.75
CA TYR A 554 -25.79 19.39 1.68
C TYR A 554 -26.42 18.66 0.49
N GLY A 555 -26.59 17.33 0.58
CA GLY A 555 -27.07 16.53 -0.56
C GLY A 555 -26.05 16.42 -1.69
N SER A 556 -24.80 16.75 -1.43
CA SER A 556 -23.70 16.59 -2.36
C SER A 556 -23.50 15.14 -2.75
N LEU A 557 -23.04 14.88 -3.97
CA LEU A 557 -22.57 13.57 -4.40
C LEU A 557 -21.20 13.21 -3.80
N ILE A 558 -20.46 14.21 -3.28
CA ILE A 558 -19.14 14.00 -2.67
C ILE A 558 -19.33 13.57 -1.23
N HIS A 559 -18.75 12.42 -0.89
CA HIS A 559 -18.84 11.84 0.43
C HIS A 559 -17.47 11.75 1.10
N ARG A 560 -17.42 12.08 2.39
CA ARG A 560 -16.25 11.90 3.25
C ARG A 560 -16.15 10.50 3.82
N HIS A 561 -17.28 9.81 3.95
CA HIS A 561 -17.36 8.42 4.34
C HIS A 561 -17.08 7.49 3.15
N GLY A 562 -16.71 6.23 3.44
CA GLY A 562 -16.30 5.27 2.41
C GLY A 562 -14.93 5.55 1.81
N THR A 563 -14.06 6.28 2.53
CA THR A 563 -12.73 6.74 2.08
C THR A 563 -11.57 5.94 2.69
N LEU A 564 -11.84 4.82 3.41
CA LEU A 564 -10.78 3.91 3.85
C LEU A 564 -9.86 3.57 2.67
N ASN A 565 -8.58 3.37 2.93
CA ASN A 565 -7.69 2.84 1.88
C ASN A 565 -8.27 1.56 1.29
N GLY A 566 -8.08 1.34 -0.01
CA GLY A 566 -8.60 0.16 -0.71
C GLY A 566 -8.08 -1.18 -0.17
N THR A 567 -6.99 -1.17 0.59
CA THR A 567 -6.45 -2.34 1.32
C THR A 567 -7.03 -2.52 2.73
N ALA A 568 -7.85 -1.59 3.20
CA ALA A 568 -8.30 -1.50 4.59
C ALA A 568 -9.82 -1.68 4.75
N THR A 569 -10.49 -2.29 3.77
CA THR A 569 -11.96 -2.41 3.74
C THR A 569 -12.47 -3.80 4.11
N ALA A 570 -11.61 -4.84 4.07
CA ALA A 570 -11.94 -6.18 4.55
C ALA A 570 -11.93 -6.25 6.09
N GLU A 571 -12.92 -6.90 6.67
CA GLU A 571 -12.96 -7.20 8.09
C GLU A 571 -12.47 -8.62 8.35
N ASP A 572 -11.38 -8.74 9.13
CA ASP A 572 -10.81 -10.02 9.53
C ASP A 572 -10.21 -9.90 10.94
N SER A 573 -10.25 -10.99 11.72
CA SER A 573 -9.82 -11.01 13.12
C SER A 573 -8.31 -10.79 13.33
N GLY A 574 -7.50 -10.96 12.31
CA GLY A 574 -6.04 -10.77 12.35
C GLY A 574 -5.56 -9.63 11.45
N VAL A 575 -6.49 -8.89 10.81
CA VAL A 575 -6.20 -7.68 10.06
C VAL A 575 -6.81 -6.47 10.77
N HIS A 576 -5.98 -5.60 11.29
CA HIS A 576 -6.38 -4.46 12.11
C HIS A 576 -6.17 -3.16 11.35
N VAL A 577 -7.13 -2.24 11.42
CA VAL A 577 -7.06 -0.94 10.76
C VAL A 577 -7.08 0.17 11.80
N ALA A 578 -6.08 1.06 11.73
CA ALA A 578 -5.91 2.19 12.63
C ALA A 578 -6.34 3.51 11.98
N GLY A 579 -7.31 4.19 12.57
CA GLY A 579 -7.62 5.60 12.33
C GLY A 579 -6.89 6.51 13.31
N GLY A 580 -6.98 7.83 13.07
CA GLY A 580 -6.31 8.84 13.87
C GLY A 580 -7.26 9.75 14.64
N TYR A 581 -6.84 10.20 15.83
CA TYR A 581 -7.57 11.23 16.58
C TYR A 581 -6.64 12.34 17.10
N VAL A 582 -7.26 13.50 17.37
CA VAL A 582 -6.60 14.68 17.96
C VAL A 582 -6.60 14.53 19.47
N VAL A 583 -5.41 14.57 20.09
CA VAL A 583 -5.26 14.37 21.54
C VAL A 583 -5.97 15.44 22.36
N LEU A 584 -5.94 16.70 21.89
CA LEU A 584 -6.49 17.86 22.61
C LEU A 584 -7.94 17.67 23.04
N ASP A 585 -8.78 17.14 22.16
CA ASP A 585 -10.24 17.03 22.40
C ASP A 585 -10.80 15.63 22.14
N GLY A 586 -9.95 14.70 21.70
CA GLY A 586 -10.31 13.31 21.42
C GLY A 586 -11.16 13.12 20.18
N ARG A 587 -11.35 14.13 19.34
CA ARG A 587 -12.07 14.00 18.07
C ARG A 587 -11.22 13.31 17.01
N LYS A 588 -11.88 12.72 16.02
CA LYS A 588 -11.22 12.16 14.84
C LYS A 588 -10.29 13.20 14.21
N SER A 589 -9.07 12.81 13.82
CA SER A 589 -8.19 13.67 13.01
C SER A 589 -8.91 14.04 11.71
N PRO A 590 -8.91 15.31 11.30
CA PRO A 590 -9.73 15.79 10.17
C PRO A 590 -9.51 15.02 8.86
N TYR A 591 -8.30 14.52 8.63
CA TYR A 591 -7.94 13.76 7.43
C TYR A 591 -8.19 12.25 7.55
N SER A 592 -8.38 11.72 8.77
CA SER A 592 -8.47 10.27 9.00
C SER A 592 -9.65 9.67 8.23
N SER A 593 -9.34 8.78 7.29
CA SER A 593 -10.34 8.13 6.45
C SER A 593 -11.37 7.36 7.25
N ALA A 594 -12.59 7.32 6.73
CA ALA A 594 -13.75 6.74 7.37
C ALA A 594 -14.38 5.64 6.51
N GLY A 595 -14.99 4.65 7.16
CA GLY A 595 -15.88 3.68 6.55
C GLY A 595 -17.27 4.28 6.25
N PRO A 596 -18.25 3.46 5.92
CA PRO A 596 -18.14 2.01 5.80
C PRO A 596 -17.53 1.58 4.46
N ALA A 597 -17.04 0.34 4.40
CA ALA A 597 -16.73 -0.30 3.12
C ALA A 597 -17.97 -0.34 2.22
N ARG A 598 -17.78 -0.25 0.90
CA ARG A 598 -18.87 -0.06 -0.07
C ARG A 598 -19.89 -1.18 -0.08
N ARG A 599 -19.47 -2.41 0.10
CA ARG A 599 -20.33 -3.60 0.06
C ARG A 599 -19.97 -4.63 1.11
N GLY A 600 -20.76 -5.64 1.19
CA GLY A 600 -20.65 -6.84 1.99
C GLY A 600 -21.83 -6.98 2.93
N PRO A 601 -22.34 -8.20 3.12
CA PRO A 601 -23.28 -8.45 4.19
C PRO A 601 -22.60 -8.23 5.54
N LEU A 602 -23.27 -7.58 6.48
CA LEU A 602 -22.86 -7.67 7.88
C LEU A 602 -22.83 -9.17 8.26
N PRO A 603 -21.77 -9.71 8.91
CA PRO A 603 -20.74 -8.98 9.66
C PRO A 603 -19.40 -8.72 8.91
N HIS A 604 -19.29 -9.03 7.64
CA HIS A 604 -18.01 -9.00 6.89
C HIS A 604 -17.65 -7.65 6.29
N ARG A 605 -18.46 -6.63 6.49
CA ARG A 605 -18.25 -5.28 6.01
C ARG A 605 -17.61 -4.45 7.10
N ARG A 606 -16.39 -3.95 6.83
CA ARG A 606 -15.77 -3.01 7.76
C ARG A 606 -16.56 -1.70 7.84
N VAL A 607 -17.02 -1.35 9.02
CA VAL A 607 -17.83 -0.15 9.26
C VAL A 607 -16.96 1.09 9.36
N GLY A 608 -15.74 0.96 9.90
CA GLY A 608 -14.75 2.02 10.04
C GLY A 608 -13.40 1.45 10.46
N PRO A 609 -12.41 2.28 10.81
CA PRO A 609 -11.21 1.76 11.46
C PRO A 609 -11.59 0.96 12.71
N ASP A 610 -10.86 -0.12 13.00
CA ASP A 610 -11.13 -0.95 14.19
C ASP A 610 -10.77 -0.21 15.46
N TYR A 611 -9.69 0.58 15.39
CA TYR A 611 -9.18 1.35 16.51
C TYR A 611 -8.77 2.74 16.04
N VAL A 612 -8.73 3.68 16.98
CA VAL A 612 -8.16 5.02 16.75
C VAL A 612 -6.99 5.25 17.69
N MET A 613 -5.92 5.81 17.16
CA MET A 613 -4.70 6.13 17.89
C MET A 613 -4.38 7.62 17.78
N PRO A 614 -3.60 8.20 18.71
CA PRO A 614 -3.14 9.58 18.58
C PRO A 614 -2.47 9.83 17.25
N CYS A 615 -2.93 10.83 16.49
CA CYS A 615 -2.27 11.27 15.26
C CYS A 615 -1.87 12.72 15.28
N ASP A 616 -2.58 13.55 16.05
CA ASP A 616 -2.33 14.96 16.18
C ASP A 616 -2.36 15.36 17.66
N GLU A 617 -1.43 16.21 18.08
CA GLU A 617 -1.48 16.77 19.43
C GLU A 617 -2.64 17.77 19.55
N SER A 618 -2.79 18.62 18.54
CA SER A 618 -3.86 19.60 18.39
C SER A 618 -4.03 19.99 16.93
N TYR A 619 -5.05 20.77 16.61
CA TYR A 619 -5.28 21.30 15.26
C TYR A 619 -4.17 22.26 14.78
N ALA A 620 -3.47 22.92 15.70
CA ALA A 620 -2.34 23.79 15.39
C ALA A 620 -1.00 23.03 15.37
N LEU A 621 -0.90 21.98 16.18
CA LEU A 621 0.30 21.15 16.32
C LEU A 621 -0.03 19.74 15.84
N GLN A 622 -0.12 19.60 14.53
CA GLN A 622 -0.46 18.34 13.87
C GLN A 622 0.70 17.35 13.88
N GLY A 623 0.36 16.09 13.79
CA GLY A 623 1.30 14.97 13.78
C GLY A 623 1.81 14.60 15.17
N ILE A 624 2.37 13.41 15.29
CA ILE A 624 3.07 12.95 16.49
C ILE A 624 4.58 13.01 16.27
N LEU A 625 5.30 13.27 17.35
CA LEU A 625 6.76 13.34 17.35
C LEU A 625 7.34 11.95 17.53
N ALA A 626 8.22 11.52 16.62
CA ALA A 626 8.98 10.27 16.76
C ALA A 626 10.36 10.39 16.13
N GLY A 627 11.16 9.34 16.27
CA GLY A 627 12.54 9.30 15.80
C GLY A 627 12.66 9.48 14.30
N GLY A 628 13.66 10.24 13.90
CA GLY A 628 14.09 10.35 12.52
C GLY A 628 15.08 9.26 12.13
N THR A 629 15.82 9.52 11.07
CA THR A 629 16.79 8.59 10.49
C THR A 629 18.12 8.54 11.25
N ARG A 630 18.38 9.48 12.14
CA ARG A 630 19.62 9.59 12.94
C ARG A 630 19.30 9.56 14.42
N SER A 631 20.27 9.09 15.20
CA SER A 631 20.22 9.14 16.66
C SER A 631 19.97 10.56 17.15
N GLY A 632 18.95 10.73 17.99
CA GLY A 632 18.57 12.03 18.54
C GLY A 632 17.78 12.92 17.59
N SER A 633 17.62 12.58 16.31
CA SER A 633 16.72 13.31 15.42
C SER A 633 15.27 12.89 15.67
N VAL A 634 14.37 13.87 15.67
CA VAL A 634 12.93 13.65 15.82
C VAL A 634 12.17 14.59 14.88
N PHE A 635 11.02 14.14 14.39
CA PHE A 635 10.13 14.97 13.58
C PHE A 635 8.67 14.56 13.76
N ARG A 636 7.76 15.40 13.31
CA ARG A 636 6.34 15.13 13.35
C ARG A 636 5.87 14.53 12.02
N LEU A 637 5.16 13.42 12.09
CA LEU A 637 4.47 12.82 10.96
C LEU A 637 2.95 12.96 11.14
N ILE A 638 2.30 13.57 10.16
CA ILE A 638 0.85 13.70 10.06
C ILE A 638 0.33 12.49 9.28
N GLY A 639 -0.72 11.86 9.77
CA GLY A 639 -1.38 10.78 9.03
C GLY A 639 -1.66 9.55 9.87
N THR A 640 -2.58 8.73 9.38
CA THR A 640 -2.91 7.42 9.97
C THR A 640 -1.74 6.44 9.87
N SER A 641 -0.73 6.73 9.06
CA SER A 641 0.56 6.03 9.07
C SER A 641 1.29 6.13 10.42
N ALA A 642 0.98 7.14 11.23
CA ALA A 642 1.48 7.24 12.60
C ALA A 642 0.57 6.50 13.60
N ALA A 643 -0.69 6.26 13.27
CA ALA A 643 -1.63 5.48 14.08
C ALA A 643 -1.36 3.96 14.00
N ALA A 644 -1.15 3.44 12.80
CA ALA A 644 -0.97 2.02 12.57
C ALA A 644 0.19 1.41 13.40
N PRO A 645 1.39 1.98 13.44
CA PRO A 645 2.48 1.43 14.26
C PRO A 645 2.22 1.51 15.77
N GLN A 646 1.45 2.49 16.25
CA GLN A 646 1.02 2.52 17.66
C GLN A 646 0.09 1.34 17.96
N LEU A 647 -0.89 1.09 17.08
CA LEU A 647 -1.77 -0.06 17.20
C LEU A 647 -0.97 -1.37 17.15
N ALA A 648 -0.03 -1.50 16.21
CA ALA A 648 0.82 -2.69 16.11
C ALA A 648 1.60 -2.94 17.40
N ARG A 649 2.18 -1.91 18.00
CA ARG A 649 2.87 -2.00 19.29
C ARG A 649 1.93 -2.46 20.41
N TRP A 650 0.71 -1.95 20.44
CA TRP A 650 -0.30 -2.35 21.41
C TRP A 650 -0.75 -3.80 21.24
N VAL A 651 -0.90 -4.26 20.00
CA VAL A 651 -1.20 -5.68 19.71
C VAL A 651 -0.10 -6.58 20.26
N VAL A 652 1.17 -6.20 20.04
CA VAL A 652 2.34 -6.94 20.52
C VAL A 652 2.36 -7.04 22.03
N ASP A 653 2.13 -5.94 22.72
CA ASP A 653 2.26 -5.87 24.17
C ASP A 653 0.97 -6.32 24.90
N ALA A 654 -0.03 -6.84 24.16
CA ALA A 654 -1.35 -7.21 24.67
C ALA A 654 -2.04 -6.04 25.43
N LEU A 655 -1.71 -4.81 25.04
CA LEU A 655 -2.26 -3.59 25.63
C LEU A 655 -3.53 -3.12 24.94
N LEU A 656 -4.07 -3.88 24.01
CA LEU A 656 -5.36 -3.59 23.42
C LEU A 656 -6.39 -3.52 24.54
N PRO A 657 -7.20 -2.43 24.58
CA PRO A 657 -8.34 -2.39 25.47
C PRO A 657 -9.14 -3.68 25.28
N THR A 658 -9.56 -4.30 26.36
CA THR A 658 -10.52 -5.40 26.25
C THR A 658 -11.76 -4.86 25.53
N PRO A 659 -12.56 -5.70 24.86
CA PRO A 659 -13.79 -5.27 24.20
C PRO A 659 -14.71 -4.42 25.10
N ASN A 660 -14.60 -4.57 26.43
CA ASN A 660 -15.30 -3.77 27.43
C ASN A 660 -14.68 -2.38 27.66
N ASP A 661 -13.43 -2.16 27.26
CA ASP A 661 -12.74 -0.86 27.34
C ASP A 661 -12.86 -0.06 26.01
N VAL A 662 -13.46 -0.65 24.98
CA VAL A 662 -13.82 0.08 23.76
C VAL A 662 -15.05 0.91 24.10
N PRO A 663 -14.92 2.24 24.21
CA PRO A 663 -16.07 3.07 24.52
C PRO A 663 -17.15 2.88 23.46
N THR A 664 -18.34 2.48 23.88
CA THR A 664 -19.51 2.25 23.01
C THR A 664 -20.35 3.52 22.83
N SER A 665 -19.80 4.68 23.17
CA SER A 665 -20.52 5.93 23.02
C SER A 665 -20.61 6.38 21.55
N PRO A 666 -21.65 7.12 21.14
CA PRO A 666 -21.73 7.71 19.80
C PRO A 666 -20.47 8.51 19.40
N VAL A 667 -19.82 9.15 20.37
CA VAL A 667 -18.54 9.86 20.19
C VAL A 667 -17.42 8.93 19.75
N GLU A 668 -17.42 7.67 20.15
CA GLU A 668 -16.39 6.69 19.71
C GLU A 668 -16.68 6.14 18.31
N ILE A 669 -17.93 5.99 17.93
CA ILE A 669 -18.32 5.67 16.55
C ILE A 669 -17.87 6.81 15.63
N GLU A 670 -18.06 8.05 16.03
CA GLU A 670 -17.59 9.24 15.32
C GLU A 670 -16.07 9.30 15.24
N LYS A 671 -15.35 8.98 16.31
CA LYS A 671 -13.87 8.91 16.30
C LYS A 671 -13.33 7.82 15.36
N ARG A 672 -14.04 6.69 15.21
CA ARG A 672 -13.67 5.64 14.26
C ARG A 672 -13.99 6.01 12.82
N GLY A 673 -14.65 7.15 12.57
CA GLY A 673 -15.18 7.46 11.26
C GLY A 673 -16.24 6.47 10.79
N GLY A 674 -16.87 5.77 11.75
CA GLY A 674 -18.01 4.89 11.55
C GLY A 674 -19.30 5.65 11.78
N GLY A 675 -19.55 6.72 11.02
CA GLY A 675 -20.89 7.25 10.91
C GLY A 675 -21.70 6.31 10.04
N ASP A 676 -22.88 5.92 10.45
CA ASP A 676 -23.84 5.35 9.52
C ASP A 676 -24.01 6.33 8.36
N LEU A 677 -23.67 5.88 7.16
CA LEU A 677 -24.41 6.35 6.00
C LEU A 677 -25.83 5.87 6.28
N ALA A 678 -26.62 6.70 6.92
CA ALA A 678 -28.00 6.38 7.16
C ALA A 678 -28.57 5.88 5.85
N PRO A 679 -29.20 4.71 5.81
CA PRO A 679 -29.93 4.34 4.61
C PRO A 679 -30.92 5.47 4.37
N PRO A 680 -31.06 5.93 3.12
CA PRO A 680 -32.03 6.95 2.78
C PRO A 680 -33.43 6.53 3.19
#